data_ce66032cb21f77385fab54099c9ab6d6
#
_entry.id   ce66032cb21f77385fab54099c9ab6d6
#
_cell.length_a   1.000
_cell.length_b   1.000
_cell.length_c   1.000
_cell.angle_alpha   90.00
_cell.angle_beta   90.00
_cell.angle_gamma   90.00
#
_symmetry.space_group_name_H-M   'P 1'
#
loop_
_entity.id
_entity.type
_entity.pdbx_description
1 polymer ?
#
loop_
_entity_poly.entity_id
_entity_poly.type
_entity_poly.pdbx_seq_one_letter_code
_entity_poly.pdbx_strand_id
1 'polypeptide(L)'
;MLLVLDDLQWVDPGSASLLFHLGRRIQGSRILILGAFRPAEVALGRGEERHPLEPILHELKRDFGEIEIEVGKTEARQFVDDFIDTEPNRLGRKFRETLYSQTKGHPLFTVELLRNMEERGALVRDKDGRWMEGPDLDWNALPARVDAVIEERVQRLNKKLREILTIASVEGEEFTAEVIARIQKEEVRELIKLLSRELDKRHHLVSAKGIRQLEKQRLSSYLFQHILFQRYLYNSLDEVERAEFHEEVGNILEALYGEQAEEIAVQLARHFMAAGIVPKAVDYLHKAGNKAVRLSAGEEAIAHYNKALELLKNVPETPQRDQQELVLQLALAVPLMSNKGFGAPELGQAVVRARELCDRMGDTPQRFNALFQLVNYYGTTGQYGTALEFAEQMSQIAGKSKDPVLQACCYYAHTWPLLNMGELTQTVEYGKRMMDVYDQEKHGFLAYLIGYDVGAFNLGFGSWAQWILGYPDEALRLLNETENLARKLGHPHTLAFVLLLACELNWFLGNYPQINKDAEELVARCEKNGFIYIGAHGYFYRGERSILEGKVKEGIAQMRQSLAIMEATGTLTCFSRLRARMADACRKAGDLEEGLSAVDWALDAVQKYDERYVEAEIYRLKGELLRMRGEPEAEVEKHFRQAIEISRRRLAKSWELRATISLCRLWQRQGKREEARRALAEVYAWFTEGFATPDLVEAKALLEGLS
;
A
#
# COMPACT_ATOMS: atom_id res chain seq x y z
N MET A 1 -12.46 8.61 -25.57
CA MET A 1 -12.11 7.19 -25.35
C MET A 1 -13.25 6.56 -24.57
N LEU A 2 -13.71 5.38 -24.97
CA LEU A 2 -14.66 4.58 -24.21
C LEU A 2 -13.86 3.43 -23.56
N LEU A 3 -13.94 3.29 -22.25
CA LEU A 3 -13.41 2.18 -21.48
C LEU A 3 -14.60 1.34 -20.99
N VAL A 4 -14.68 0.10 -21.43
CA VAL A 4 -15.71 -0.85 -21.01
C VAL A 4 -15.09 -1.86 -20.07
N LEU A 5 -15.65 -1.97 -18.87
CA LEU A 5 -15.24 -2.90 -17.82
C LEU A 5 -16.40 -3.84 -17.53
N ASP A 6 -16.27 -5.07 -17.93
CA ASP A 6 -17.30 -6.09 -17.72
C ASP A 6 -17.02 -6.91 -16.46
N ASP A 7 -18.06 -7.49 -15.88
CA ASP A 7 -18.01 -8.39 -14.73
C ASP A 7 -17.28 -7.81 -13.49
N LEU A 8 -17.51 -6.53 -13.14
CA LEU A 8 -16.89 -5.86 -12.00
C LEU A 8 -17.20 -6.51 -10.63
N GLN A 9 -18.15 -7.45 -10.53
CA GLN A 9 -18.33 -8.28 -9.34
C GLN A 9 -17.12 -9.19 -9.05
N TRP A 10 -16.17 -9.31 -9.97
CA TRP A 10 -14.92 -10.06 -9.80
C TRP A 10 -13.70 -9.16 -9.59
N VAL A 11 -13.91 -7.84 -9.54
CA VAL A 11 -12.82 -6.87 -9.38
C VAL A 11 -12.06 -7.12 -8.08
N ASP A 12 -10.73 -7.08 -8.15
CA ASP A 12 -9.86 -7.09 -6.97
C ASP A 12 -9.80 -5.71 -6.30
N PRO A 13 -9.37 -5.62 -5.03
CA PRO A 13 -9.31 -4.34 -4.31
C PRO A 13 -8.41 -3.28 -4.98
N GLY A 14 -7.30 -3.70 -5.59
CA GLY A 14 -6.37 -2.79 -6.29
C GLY A 14 -6.99 -2.18 -7.54
N SER A 15 -7.61 -3.03 -8.38
CA SER A 15 -8.34 -2.60 -9.59
C SER A 15 -9.55 -1.74 -9.24
N ALA A 16 -10.28 -2.06 -8.17
CA ALA A 16 -11.39 -1.27 -7.67
C ALA A 16 -10.94 0.13 -7.22
N SER A 17 -9.83 0.22 -6.47
CA SER A 17 -9.22 1.48 -6.07
C SER A 17 -8.75 2.31 -7.28
N LEU A 18 -8.16 1.66 -8.29
CA LEU A 18 -7.76 2.32 -9.54
C LEU A 18 -8.97 2.90 -10.27
N LEU A 19 -10.08 2.14 -10.36
CA LEU A 19 -11.33 2.60 -10.96
C LEU A 19 -11.87 3.84 -10.26
N PHE A 20 -11.84 3.86 -8.93
CA PHE A 20 -12.23 5.02 -8.13
C PHE A 20 -11.39 6.26 -8.43
N HIS A 21 -10.06 6.12 -8.41
CA HIS A 21 -9.16 7.23 -8.70
C HIS A 21 -9.26 7.73 -10.13
N LEU A 22 -9.46 6.83 -11.11
CA LEU A 22 -9.72 7.21 -12.49
C LEU A 22 -11.04 7.96 -12.61
N GLY A 23 -12.13 7.45 -12.02
CA GLY A 23 -13.45 8.09 -12.07
C GLY A 23 -13.42 9.55 -11.61
N ARG A 24 -12.71 9.84 -10.53
CA ARG A 24 -12.55 11.22 -10.00
C ARG A 24 -11.66 12.11 -10.86
N ARG A 25 -10.71 11.56 -11.62
CA ARG A 25 -9.74 12.34 -12.42
C ARG A 25 -10.14 12.58 -13.86
N ILE A 26 -11.09 11.82 -14.40
CA ILE A 26 -11.53 11.96 -15.79
C ILE A 26 -12.54 13.10 -15.99
N GLN A 27 -12.99 13.73 -14.92
CA GLN A 27 -13.94 14.86 -15.01
C GLN A 27 -13.36 15.97 -15.92
N GLY A 28 -14.15 16.40 -16.92
CA GLY A 28 -13.70 17.36 -17.93
C GLY A 28 -12.85 16.77 -19.05
N SER A 29 -12.52 15.48 -19.02
CA SER A 29 -11.83 14.77 -20.11
C SER A 29 -12.81 14.18 -21.14
N ARG A 30 -12.29 13.69 -22.29
CA ARG A 30 -13.10 12.96 -23.30
C ARG A 30 -13.03 11.44 -23.06
N ILE A 31 -13.18 11.02 -21.81
CA ILE A 31 -13.14 9.61 -21.41
C ILE A 31 -14.50 9.27 -20.79
N LEU A 32 -15.10 8.17 -21.25
CA LEU A 32 -16.28 7.56 -20.64
C LEU A 32 -15.87 6.16 -20.14
N ILE A 33 -16.20 5.87 -18.88
CA ILE A 33 -16.05 4.52 -18.31
C ILE A 33 -17.44 3.93 -18.18
N LEU A 34 -17.62 2.74 -18.75
CA LEU A 34 -18.84 1.95 -18.64
C LEU A 34 -18.48 0.65 -17.91
N GLY A 35 -19.01 0.48 -16.70
CA GLY A 35 -18.82 -0.71 -15.89
C GLY A 35 -20.08 -1.56 -15.82
N ALA A 36 -19.97 -2.88 -16.00
CA ALA A 36 -21.08 -3.80 -15.78
C ALA A 36 -20.80 -4.68 -14.55
N PHE A 37 -21.80 -4.89 -13.71
CA PHE A 37 -21.70 -5.76 -12.52
C PHE A 37 -23.05 -6.34 -12.14
N ARG A 38 -23.03 -7.40 -11.33
CA ARG A 38 -24.22 -8.05 -10.79
C ARG A 38 -24.49 -7.58 -9.36
N PRO A 39 -25.54 -6.76 -9.12
CA PRO A 39 -25.80 -6.19 -7.81
C PRO A 39 -25.90 -7.22 -6.69
N ALA A 40 -26.53 -8.37 -6.97
CA ALA A 40 -26.68 -9.45 -5.98
C ALA A 40 -25.33 -10.06 -5.55
N GLU A 41 -24.37 -10.19 -6.45
CA GLU A 41 -23.04 -10.72 -6.14
C GLU A 41 -22.18 -9.69 -5.38
N VAL A 42 -22.32 -8.42 -5.69
CA VAL A 42 -21.67 -7.34 -4.95
C VAL A 42 -22.24 -7.20 -3.53
N ALA A 43 -23.57 -7.30 -3.38
CA ALA A 43 -24.23 -7.21 -2.08
C ALA A 43 -23.94 -8.39 -1.13
N LEU A 44 -23.66 -9.58 -1.68
CA LEU A 44 -23.30 -10.77 -0.88
C LEU A 44 -21.89 -10.71 -0.29
N GLY A 45 -21.04 -9.82 -0.82
CA GLY A 45 -19.63 -9.73 -0.41
C GLY A 45 -18.81 -10.96 -0.84
N ARG A 46 -17.61 -11.09 -0.26
CA ARG A 46 -16.72 -12.24 -0.47
C ARG A 46 -16.42 -12.91 0.88
N GLY A 47 -17.21 -13.92 1.22
CA GLY A 47 -17.14 -14.55 2.53
C GLY A 47 -17.70 -13.63 3.64
N GLU A 48 -16.90 -13.31 4.66
CA GLU A 48 -17.28 -12.39 5.74
C GLU A 48 -16.91 -10.92 5.43
N GLU A 49 -16.26 -10.64 4.30
CA GLU A 49 -15.79 -9.30 3.93
C GLU A 49 -16.74 -8.61 2.94
N ARG A 50 -16.82 -7.27 3.05
CA ARG A 50 -17.57 -6.44 2.09
C ARG A 50 -16.91 -6.50 0.73
N HIS A 51 -17.72 -6.45 -0.32
CA HIS A 51 -17.21 -6.43 -1.68
C HIS A 51 -16.43 -5.14 -1.97
N PRO A 52 -15.20 -5.20 -2.57
CA PRO A 52 -14.36 -4.02 -2.77
C PRO A 52 -15.00 -2.94 -3.67
N LEU A 53 -15.94 -3.29 -4.53
CA LEU A 53 -16.67 -2.34 -5.37
C LEU A 53 -17.74 -1.54 -4.59
N GLU A 54 -18.33 -2.09 -3.54
CA GLU A 54 -19.45 -1.49 -2.81
C GLU A 54 -19.11 -0.08 -2.24
N PRO A 55 -18.03 0.12 -1.47
CA PRO A 55 -17.68 1.44 -0.95
C PRO A 55 -17.38 2.44 -2.08
N ILE A 56 -16.80 1.98 -3.19
CA ILE A 56 -16.44 2.81 -4.33
C ILE A 56 -17.70 3.31 -5.06
N LEU A 57 -18.69 2.46 -5.28
CA LEU A 57 -19.97 2.85 -5.86
C LEU A 57 -20.67 3.91 -5.00
N HIS A 58 -20.66 3.73 -3.67
CA HIS A 58 -21.25 4.71 -2.75
C HIS A 58 -20.54 6.07 -2.82
N GLU A 59 -19.22 6.09 -2.89
CA GLU A 59 -18.46 7.34 -3.00
C GLU A 59 -18.63 8.01 -4.37
N LEU A 60 -18.61 7.24 -5.46
CA LEU A 60 -18.84 7.77 -6.80
C LEU A 60 -20.26 8.30 -6.95
N LYS A 61 -21.29 7.65 -6.36
CA LYS A 61 -22.66 8.19 -6.30
C LYS A 61 -22.72 9.49 -5.53
N ARG A 62 -22.00 9.63 -4.43
CA ARG A 62 -21.94 10.87 -3.65
C ARG A 62 -21.28 12.00 -4.44
N ASP A 63 -20.24 11.71 -5.21
CA ASP A 63 -19.45 12.71 -5.94
C ASP A 63 -20.11 13.12 -7.28
N PHE A 64 -20.82 12.19 -7.96
CA PHE A 64 -21.36 12.38 -9.32
C PHE A 64 -22.88 12.23 -9.46
N GLY A 65 -23.58 11.93 -8.37
CA GLY A 65 -25.03 11.66 -8.39
C GLY A 65 -25.35 10.25 -8.83
N GLU A 66 -26.53 10.05 -9.45
CA GLU A 66 -26.96 8.72 -9.92
C GLU A 66 -26.13 8.29 -11.14
N ILE A 67 -25.27 7.31 -10.96
CA ILE A 67 -24.35 6.78 -11.98
C ILE A 67 -24.70 5.34 -12.39
N GLU A 68 -25.68 4.71 -11.74
CA GLU A 68 -26.10 3.34 -12.04
C GLU A 68 -27.32 3.33 -12.96
N ILE A 69 -27.26 2.45 -13.95
CA ILE A 69 -28.38 2.13 -14.82
C ILE A 69 -28.75 0.68 -14.54
N GLU A 70 -29.89 0.47 -13.90
CA GLU A 70 -30.38 -0.89 -13.68
C GLU A 70 -30.99 -1.43 -14.97
N VAL A 71 -30.37 -2.48 -15.55
CA VAL A 71 -30.93 -3.22 -16.66
C VAL A 71 -32.03 -4.12 -16.12
N GLY A 72 -33.22 -3.58 -16.02
CA GLY A 72 -34.25 -4.11 -15.16
C GLY A 72 -35.08 -5.23 -15.75
N LYS A 73 -35.78 -5.94 -14.86
CA LYS A 73 -36.74 -7.02 -15.13
C LYS A 73 -37.91 -6.62 -16.05
N THR A 74 -38.18 -5.36 -16.22
CA THR A 74 -39.32 -4.82 -17.02
C THR A 74 -39.09 -5.01 -18.51
N GLU A 75 -37.83 -5.12 -18.95
CA GLU A 75 -37.45 -5.28 -20.37
C GLU A 75 -37.21 -6.73 -20.78
N ALA A 76 -37.31 -7.67 -19.86
CA ALA A 76 -37.05 -9.08 -20.12
C ALA A 76 -38.01 -9.69 -21.17
N ARG A 77 -39.27 -9.20 -21.24
CA ARG A 77 -40.21 -9.59 -22.27
C ARG A 77 -39.84 -8.96 -23.61
N GLN A 78 -39.55 -7.68 -23.59
CA GLN A 78 -39.16 -6.93 -24.78
C GLN A 78 -37.86 -7.50 -25.38
N PHE A 79 -36.89 -7.88 -24.56
CA PHE A 79 -35.69 -8.58 -25.03
C PHE A 79 -36.01 -9.81 -25.87
N VAL A 80 -36.95 -10.67 -25.43
CA VAL A 80 -37.34 -11.87 -26.19
C VAL A 80 -37.94 -11.50 -27.54
N ASP A 81 -38.81 -10.48 -27.57
CA ASP A 81 -39.45 -10.01 -28.79
C ASP A 81 -38.43 -9.39 -29.75
N ASP A 82 -37.59 -8.48 -29.25
CA ASP A 82 -36.56 -7.81 -30.04
C ASP A 82 -35.51 -8.79 -30.57
N PHE A 83 -35.10 -9.78 -29.76
CA PHE A 83 -34.15 -10.81 -30.18
C PHE A 83 -34.71 -11.67 -31.32
N ILE A 84 -35.97 -12.13 -31.22
CA ILE A 84 -36.64 -12.85 -32.32
C ILE A 84 -36.68 -12.00 -33.57
N ASP A 85 -36.92 -10.68 -33.43
CA ASP A 85 -37.07 -9.77 -34.55
C ASP A 85 -35.73 -9.29 -35.16
N THR A 86 -34.57 -9.71 -34.58
CA THR A 86 -33.26 -9.50 -35.22
C THR A 86 -33.13 -10.27 -36.53
N GLU A 87 -33.88 -11.36 -36.69
CA GLU A 87 -33.92 -12.17 -37.91
C GLU A 87 -35.34 -12.17 -38.53
N PRO A 88 -35.47 -12.23 -39.85
CA PRO A 88 -36.76 -12.38 -40.48
C PRO A 88 -37.51 -13.64 -39.98
N ASN A 89 -38.72 -13.48 -39.48
CA ASN A 89 -39.44 -14.60 -38.87
C ASN A 89 -40.97 -14.54 -39.13
N ARG A 90 -41.63 -15.69 -38.89
CA ARG A 90 -43.10 -15.84 -38.88
C ARG A 90 -43.58 -16.38 -37.53
N LEU A 91 -42.79 -16.20 -36.47
CA LEU A 91 -43.07 -16.68 -35.12
C LEU A 91 -44.15 -15.84 -34.47
N GLY A 92 -45.32 -16.47 -34.24
CA GLY A 92 -46.50 -15.82 -33.72
C GLY A 92 -46.41 -15.47 -32.23
N ARG A 93 -47.41 -14.69 -31.77
CA ARG A 93 -47.49 -14.23 -30.35
C ARG A 93 -47.46 -15.41 -29.37
N LYS A 94 -48.11 -16.53 -29.65
CA LYS A 94 -48.15 -17.69 -28.79
C LYS A 94 -46.76 -18.29 -28.59
N PHE A 95 -45.95 -18.38 -29.64
CA PHE A 95 -44.56 -18.85 -29.57
C PHE A 95 -43.74 -17.94 -28.64
N ARG A 96 -43.80 -16.63 -28.84
CA ARG A 96 -43.09 -15.62 -28.06
C ARG A 96 -43.47 -15.69 -26.56
N GLU A 97 -44.79 -15.83 -26.28
CA GLU A 97 -45.28 -15.93 -24.90
C GLU A 97 -44.78 -17.23 -24.23
N THR A 98 -44.75 -18.34 -24.94
CA THR A 98 -44.26 -19.61 -24.41
C THR A 98 -42.76 -19.57 -24.20
N LEU A 99 -42.00 -19.01 -25.15
CA LEU A 99 -40.57 -18.84 -25.01
C LEU A 99 -40.23 -17.95 -23.80
N TYR A 100 -40.93 -16.82 -23.64
CA TYR A 100 -40.77 -15.98 -22.45
C TYR A 100 -41.15 -16.73 -21.17
N SER A 101 -42.21 -17.50 -21.15
CA SER A 101 -42.62 -18.25 -19.95
C SER A 101 -41.57 -19.28 -19.50
N GLN A 102 -40.88 -19.90 -20.45
CA GLN A 102 -39.80 -20.88 -20.22
C GLN A 102 -38.51 -20.21 -19.77
N THR A 103 -38.09 -19.16 -20.49
CA THR A 103 -36.78 -18.53 -20.27
C THR A 103 -36.82 -17.40 -19.23
N LYS A 104 -38.00 -16.89 -18.87
CA LYS A 104 -38.21 -15.67 -18.06
C LYS A 104 -37.49 -14.46 -18.63
N GLY A 105 -37.19 -14.47 -19.92
CA GLY A 105 -36.43 -13.44 -20.61
C GLY A 105 -34.93 -13.44 -20.27
N HIS A 106 -34.41 -14.54 -19.70
CA HIS A 106 -32.97 -14.65 -19.44
C HIS A 106 -32.20 -14.74 -20.77
N PRO A 107 -31.32 -13.74 -21.11
CA PRO A 107 -30.75 -13.62 -22.45
C PRO A 107 -30.07 -14.87 -22.95
N LEU A 108 -29.13 -15.43 -22.18
CA LEU A 108 -28.43 -16.66 -22.58
C LEU A 108 -29.38 -17.83 -22.75
N PHE A 109 -30.32 -18.03 -21.81
CA PHE A 109 -31.26 -19.15 -21.91
C PHE A 109 -32.16 -19.01 -23.14
N THR A 110 -32.60 -17.81 -23.47
CA THR A 110 -33.39 -17.52 -24.68
C THR A 110 -32.61 -17.88 -25.94
N VAL A 111 -31.36 -17.38 -26.05
CA VAL A 111 -30.50 -17.67 -27.22
C VAL A 111 -30.18 -19.13 -27.35
N GLU A 112 -29.79 -19.79 -26.26
CA GLU A 112 -29.40 -21.19 -26.28
C GLU A 112 -30.62 -22.11 -26.53
N LEU A 113 -31.78 -21.77 -25.99
CA LEU A 113 -33.01 -22.54 -26.24
C LEU A 113 -33.45 -22.44 -27.72
N LEU A 114 -33.38 -21.25 -28.33
CA LEU A 114 -33.68 -21.06 -29.75
C LEU A 114 -32.69 -21.84 -30.64
N ARG A 115 -31.40 -21.82 -30.33
CA ARG A 115 -30.40 -22.64 -31.03
C ARG A 115 -30.67 -24.13 -30.91
N ASN A 116 -31.03 -24.60 -29.72
CA ASN A 116 -31.40 -25.98 -29.48
C ASN A 116 -32.61 -26.38 -30.32
N MET A 117 -33.63 -25.48 -30.42
CA MET A 117 -34.81 -25.71 -31.28
C MET A 117 -34.41 -25.80 -32.76
N GLU A 118 -33.51 -24.93 -33.24
CA GLU A 118 -33.04 -24.95 -34.64
C GLU A 118 -32.28 -26.26 -34.93
N GLU A 119 -31.38 -26.65 -34.05
CA GLU A 119 -30.60 -27.89 -34.18
C GLU A 119 -31.47 -29.17 -34.18
N ARG A 120 -32.62 -29.16 -33.48
CA ARG A 120 -33.56 -30.26 -33.39
C ARG A 120 -34.61 -30.25 -34.53
N GLY A 121 -34.62 -29.20 -35.36
CA GLY A 121 -35.67 -29.01 -36.37
C GLY A 121 -37.03 -28.55 -35.83
N ALA A 122 -37.09 -28.23 -34.53
CA ALA A 122 -38.26 -27.60 -33.89
C ALA A 122 -38.45 -26.15 -34.31
N LEU A 123 -37.38 -25.50 -34.78
CA LEU A 123 -37.35 -24.19 -35.43
C LEU A 123 -36.67 -24.38 -36.80
N VAL A 124 -37.35 -23.97 -37.89
CA VAL A 124 -36.85 -24.17 -39.25
C VAL A 124 -36.97 -22.88 -40.06
N ARG A 125 -36.24 -22.76 -41.18
CA ARG A 125 -36.32 -21.64 -42.09
C ARG A 125 -37.23 -21.99 -43.29
N ASP A 126 -38.14 -21.09 -43.63
CA ASP A 126 -38.97 -21.22 -44.83
C ASP A 126 -38.16 -20.96 -46.12
N LYS A 127 -38.84 -21.04 -47.28
CA LYS A 127 -38.21 -20.83 -48.60
C LYS A 127 -37.62 -19.42 -48.77
N ASP A 128 -38.10 -18.45 -47.99
CA ASP A 128 -37.67 -17.04 -48.00
C ASP A 128 -36.59 -16.79 -46.92
N GLY A 129 -36.10 -17.84 -46.21
CA GLY A 129 -35.09 -17.77 -45.16
C GLY A 129 -35.63 -17.29 -43.82
N ARG A 130 -36.96 -17.21 -43.62
CA ARG A 130 -37.60 -16.72 -42.39
C ARG A 130 -37.78 -17.84 -41.39
N TRP A 131 -37.57 -17.57 -40.11
CA TRP A 131 -37.81 -18.54 -39.04
C TRP A 131 -39.30 -18.84 -38.90
N MET A 132 -39.66 -20.08 -38.77
CA MET A 132 -40.98 -20.61 -38.51
C MET A 132 -40.93 -21.81 -37.57
N GLU A 133 -42.07 -22.10 -36.92
CA GLU A 133 -42.24 -23.29 -36.11
C GLU A 133 -42.09 -24.55 -36.97
N GLY A 134 -41.18 -25.48 -36.58
CA GLY A 134 -41.00 -26.76 -37.24
C GLY A 134 -42.08 -27.77 -36.84
N PRO A 135 -42.25 -28.83 -37.63
CA PRO A 135 -43.26 -29.88 -37.37
C PRO A 135 -43.03 -30.62 -36.06
N ASP A 136 -41.79 -30.66 -35.58
CA ASP A 136 -41.37 -31.43 -34.41
C ASP A 136 -41.28 -30.56 -33.13
N LEU A 137 -41.93 -29.40 -33.12
CA LEU A 137 -41.92 -28.52 -31.96
C LEU A 137 -42.76 -29.08 -30.80
N ASP A 138 -42.08 -29.63 -29.80
CA ASP A 138 -42.69 -30.04 -28.54
C ASP A 138 -42.04 -29.27 -27.37
N TRP A 139 -42.78 -28.33 -26.79
CA TRP A 139 -42.33 -27.52 -25.67
C TRP A 139 -42.01 -28.31 -24.40
N ASN A 140 -42.62 -29.50 -24.22
CA ASN A 140 -42.39 -30.36 -23.05
C ASN A 140 -41.10 -31.17 -23.18
N ALA A 141 -40.60 -31.37 -24.41
CA ALA A 141 -39.33 -32.06 -24.67
C ALA A 141 -38.12 -31.13 -24.63
N LEU A 142 -38.33 -29.84 -24.43
CA LEU A 142 -37.25 -28.82 -24.35
C LEU A 142 -36.74 -28.67 -22.93
N PRO A 143 -35.44 -28.37 -22.76
CA PRO A 143 -34.83 -28.11 -21.44
C PRO A 143 -35.53 -26.96 -20.70
N ALA A 144 -35.95 -27.23 -19.46
CA ALA A 144 -36.64 -26.24 -18.63
C ALA A 144 -35.67 -25.29 -17.87
N ARG A 145 -34.36 -25.53 -17.94
CA ARG A 145 -33.33 -24.78 -17.22
C ARG A 145 -32.09 -24.60 -18.10
N VAL A 146 -31.36 -23.48 -17.87
CA VAL A 146 -30.12 -23.16 -18.59
C VAL A 146 -29.10 -24.31 -18.49
N ASP A 147 -28.92 -24.87 -17.29
CA ASP A 147 -27.95 -25.95 -17.04
C ASP A 147 -28.24 -27.18 -17.92
N ALA A 148 -29.52 -27.56 -18.10
CA ALA A 148 -29.92 -28.68 -18.94
C ALA A 148 -29.66 -28.42 -20.45
N VAL A 149 -29.76 -27.18 -20.91
CA VAL A 149 -29.39 -26.82 -22.30
C VAL A 149 -27.88 -26.91 -22.49
N ILE A 150 -27.10 -26.44 -21.52
CA ILE A 150 -25.64 -26.54 -21.56
C ILE A 150 -25.20 -27.98 -21.54
N GLU A 151 -25.78 -28.80 -20.66
CA GLU A 151 -25.52 -30.23 -20.56
C GLU A 151 -25.78 -30.94 -21.89
N GLU A 152 -26.94 -30.72 -22.50
CA GLU A 152 -27.29 -31.33 -23.76
C GLU A 152 -26.33 -30.95 -24.90
N ARG A 153 -25.95 -29.67 -24.97
CA ARG A 153 -24.97 -29.20 -25.98
C ARG A 153 -23.61 -29.85 -25.77
N VAL A 154 -23.13 -29.94 -24.53
CA VAL A 154 -21.86 -30.60 -24.22
C VAL A 154 -21.92 -32.09 -24.51
N GLN A 155 -23.05 -32.76 -24.21
CA GLN A 155 -23.21 -34.20 -24.47
C GLN A 155 -23.26 -34.55 -25.99
N ARG A 156 -23.72 -33.64 -26.85
CA ARG A 156 -23.70 -33.82 -28.32
C ARG A 156 -22.29 -33.74 -28.93
N LEU A 157 -21.33 -33.21 -28.22
CA LEU A 157 -19.93 -33.19 -28.66
C LEU A 157 -19.37 -34.61 -28.66
N ASN A 158 -18.52 -34.93 -29.63
CA ASN A 158 -17.76 -36.17 -29.56
C ASN A 158 -16.81 -36.18 -28.35
N LYS A 159 -16.36 -37.33 -27.93
CA LYS A 159 -15.53 -37.53 -26.74
C LYS A 159 -14.31 -36.62 -26.74
N LYS A 160 -13.59 -36.49 -27.87
CA LYS A 160 -12.38 -35.70 -28.01
C LYS A 160 -12.63 -34.19 -27.78
N LEU A 161 -13.67 -33.63 -28.38
CA LEU A 161 -14.00 -32.21 -28.21
C LEU A 161 -14.43 -31.89 -26.76
N ARG A 162 -15.13 -32.82 -26.12
CA ARG A 162 -15.52 -32.69 -24.72
C ARG A 162 -14.32 -32.69 -23.80
N GLU A 163 -13.37 -33.62 -23.99
CA GLU A 163 -12.11 -33.65 -23.22
C GLU A 163 -11.31 -32.38 -23.39
N ILE A 164 -11.18 -31.83 -24.62
CA ILE A 164 -10.54 -30.53 -24.88
C ILE A 164 -11.16 -29.42 -24.03
N LEU A 165 -12.49 -29.30 -24.04
CA LEU A 165 -13.19 -28.26 -23.29
C LEU A 165 -13.14 -28.49 -21.77
N THR A 166 -13.13 -29.75 -21.32
CA THR A 166 -12.97 -30.06 -19.91
C THR A 166 -11.62 -29.60 -19.38
N ILE A 167 -10.53 -29.92 -20.09
CA ILE A 167 -9.19 -29.43 -19.72
C ILE A 167 -9.15 -27.90 -19.78
N ALA A 168 -9.67 -27.27 -20.85
CA ALA A 168 -9.76 -25.83 -20.98
C ALA A 168 -10.48 -25.18 -19.80
N SER A 169 -11.54 -25.82 -19.29
CA SER A 169 -12.34 -25.29 -18.18
C SER A 169 -11.55 -25.16 -16.87
N VAL A 170 -10.52 -25.98 -16.68
CA VAL A 170 -9.63 -25.95 -15.50
C VAL A 170 -8.66 -24.78 -15.56
N GLU A 171 -8.15 -24.43 -16.75
CA GLU A 171 -7.31 -23.23 -16.90
C GLU A 171 -8.12 -21.96 -16.59
N GLY A 172 -9.37 -21.88 -17.06
CA GLY A 172 -10.28 -20.79 -16.75
C GLY A 172 -11.20 -20.44 -17.91
N GLU A 173 -11.78 -19.25 -17.87
CA GLU A 173 -12.57 -18.67 -18.96
C GLU A 173 -11.70 -18.43 -20.20
N GLU A 174 -10.51 -17.87 -19.99
CA GLU A 174 -9.43 -17.80 -20.98
C GLU A 174 -8.50 -19.00 -20.80
N PHE A 175 -8.13 -19.63 -21.91
CA PHE A 175 -7.27 -20.79 -21.90
C PHE A 175 -6.31 -20.83 -23.10
N THR A 176 -5.28 -21.65 -22.99
CA THR A 176 -4.14 -21.70 -23.90
C THR A 176 -4.11 -23.02 -24.67
N ALA A 177 -4.12 -22.94 -26.00
CA ALA A 177 -4.10 -24.14 -26.84
C ALA A 177 -2.87 -25.03 -26.58
N GLU A 178 -1.70 -24.44 -26.35
CA GLU A 178 -0.45 -25.15 -26.07
C GLU A 178 -0.49 -25.93 -24.76
N VAL A 179 -1.29 -25.48 -23.75
CA VAL A 179 -1.50 -26.21 -22.51
C VAL A 179 -2.28 -27.48 -22.77
N ILE A 180 -3.42 -27.37 -23.43
CA ILE A 180 -4.27 -28.53 -23.77
C ILE A 180 -3.53 -29.53 -24.66
N ALA A 181 -2.79 -29.05 -25.67
CA ALA A 181 -2.01 -29.89 -26.55
C ALA A 181 -0.97 -30.76 -25.81
N ARG A 182 -0.30 -30.15 -24.80
CA ARG A 182 0.68 -30.89 -23.97
C ARG A 182 0.03 -31.90 -23.05
N ILE A 183 -1.13 -31.59 -22.45
CA ILE A 183 -1.87 -32.54 -21.61
C ILE A 183 -2.33 -33.74 -22.46
N GLN A 184 -2.90 -33.50 -23.64
CA GLN A 184 -3.38 -34.55 -24.54
C GLN A 184 -2.28 -35.23 -25.36
N LYS A 185 -1.03 -34.74 -25.26
CA LYS A 185 0.14 -35.20 -26.06
C LYS A 185 -0.14 -35.14 -27.56
N GLU A 186 -0.79 -34.05 -27.99
CA GLU A 186 -1.14 -33.81 -29.40
C GLU A 186 -0.31 -32.63 -29.99
N GLU A 187 -0.30 -32.58 -31.33
CA GLU A 187 0.31 -31.47 -32.04
C GLU A 187 -0.55 -30.20 -31.90
N VAL A 188 0.07 -29.10 -31.45
CA VAL A 188 -0.59 -27.78 -31.25
C VAL A 188 -1.38 -27.34 -32.47
N ARG A 189 -0.83 -27.58 -33.69
CA ARG A 189 -1.49 -27.21 -34.95
C ARG A 189 -2.81 -27.92 -35.17
N GLU A 190 -2.90 -29.18 -34.84
CA GLU A 190 -4.13 -29.96 -34.99
C GLU A 190 -5.18 -29.54 -33.95
N LEU A 191 -4.76 -29.27 -32.73
CA LEU A 191 -5.64 -28.73 -31.70
C LEU A 191 -6.20 -27.34 -32.09
N ILE A 192 -5.38 -26.45 -32.61
CA ILE A 192 -5.82 -25.11 -33.08
C ILE A 192 -6.89 -25.26 -34.17
N LYS A 193 -6.77 -26.27 -35.08
CA LYS A 193 -7.82 -26.56 -36.09
C LYS A 193 -9.13 -26.95 -35.45
N LEU A 194 -9.10 -27.85 -34.44
CA LEU A 194 -10.28 -28.26 -33.70
C LEU A 194 -10.94 -27.10 -32.96
N LEU A 195 -10.14 -26.28 -32.25
CA LEU A 195 -10.62 -25.10 -31.56
C LEU A 195 -11.29 -24.12 -32.53
N SER A 196 -10.60 -23.77 -33.65
CA SER A 196 -11.09 -22.72 -34.54
C SER A 196 -12.17 -23.16 -35.52
N ARG A 197 -12.19 -24.44 -35.95
CA ARG A 197 -13.16 -24.91 -36.96
C ARG A 197 -14.37 -25.59 -36.36
N GLU A 198 -14.14 -26.48 -35.40
CA GLU A 198 -15.22 -27.22 -34.76
C GLU A 198 -15.84 -26.46 -33.61
N LEU A 199 -15.03 -26.09 -32.61
CA LEU A 199 -15.54 -25.48 -31.38
C LEU A 199 -15.92 -23.98 -31.51
N ASP A 200 -15.23 -23.22 -32.35
CA ASP A 200 -15.58 -21.82 -32.64
C ASP A 200 -16.65 -21.74 -33.74
N LYS A 201 -16.34 -22.12 -35.00
CA LYS A 201 -17.21 -21.82 -36.14
C LYS A 201 -18.45 -22.73 -36.21
N ARG A 202 -18.34 -23.97 -35.75
CA ARG A 202 -19.46 -24.94 -35.85
C ARG A 202 -20.30 -24.98 -34.60
N HIS A 203 -19.67 -25.08 -33.43
CA HIS A 203 -20.35 -25.24 -32.15
C HIS A 203 -20.53 -23.94 -31.38
N HIS A 204 -19.82 -22.88 -31.72
CA HIS A 204 -19.87 -21.56 -31.05
C HIS A 204 -19.72 -21.65 -29.53
N LEU A 205 -18.78 -22.48 -29.04
CA LEU A 205 -18.50 -22.67 -27.61
C LEU A 205 -17.27 -21.91 -27.14
N VAL A 206 -16.35 -21.63 -28.07
CA VAL A 206 -15.13 -20.86 -27.79
C VAL A 206 -14.90 -19.82 -28.89
N SER A 207 -14.01 -18.86 -28.65
CA SER A 207 -13.52 -17.92 -29.67
C SER A 207 -12.03 -17.66 -29.51
N ALA A 208 -11.34 -17.39 -30.61
CA ALA A 208 -9.94 -17.00 -30.56
C ALA A 208 -9.81 -15.58 -29.98
N LYS A 209 -9.03 -15.42 -28.91
CA LYS A 209 -8.73 -14.11 -28.31
C LYS A 209 -7.52 -13.46 -28.96
N GLY A 210 -6.49 -14.24 -29.29
CA GLY A 210 -5.28 -13.74 -29.93
C GLY A 210 -4.05 -14.59 -29.67
N ILE A 211 -2.89 -14.01 -29.99
CA ILE A 211 -1.60 -14.64 -29.78
C ILE A 211 -0.77 -13.80 -28.83
N ARG A 212 -0.33 -14.41 -27.73
CA ARG A 212 0.64 -13.78 -26.80
C ARG A 212 2.05 -14.18 -27.21
N GLN A 213 2.92 -13.21 -27.40
CA GLN A 213 4.33 -13.43 -27.67
C GLN A 213 5.09 -13.50 -26.34
N LEU A 214 5.74 -14.63 -26.08
CA LEU A 214 6.79 -14.78 -25.05
C LEU A 214 8.16 -14.72 -25.73
N GLU A 215 9.23 -14.56 -24.96
CA GLU A 215 10.60 -14.42 -25.51
C GLU A 215 10.97 -15.57 -26.44
N LYS A 216 10.61 -16.80 -26.10
CA LYS A 216 11.03 -18.01 -26.82
C LYS A 216 9.91 -18.71 -27.61
N GLN A 217 8.64 -18.30 -27.44
CA GLN A 217 7.51 -18.97 -28.04
C GLN A 217 6.26 -18.11 -28.17
N ARG A 218 5.27 -18.61 -28.92
CA ARG A 218 3.96 -17.97 -29.07
C ARG A 218 2.92 -18.84 -28.38
N LEU A 219 1.99 -18.21 -27.67
CA LEU A 219 0.85 -18.88 -27.06
C LEU A 219 -0.43 -18.42 -27.72
N SER A 220 -1.29 -19.38 -28.05
CA SER A 220 -2.57 -19.16 -28.72
C SER A 220 -3.68 -19.14 -27.68
N SER A 221 -4.23 -17.97 -27.37
CA SER A 221 -5.27 -17.78 -26.37
C SER A 221 -6.66 -17.90 -26.97
N TYR A 222 -7.52 -18.63 -26.30
CA TYR A 222 -8.94 -18.81 -26.60
C TYR A 222 -9.79 -18.44 -25.38
N LEU A 223 -11.06 -18.14 -25.62
CA LEU A 223 -12.03 -17.75 -24.60
C LEU A 223 -13.28 -18.60 -24.75
N PHE A 224 -13.88 -19.06 -23.66
CA PHE A 224 -15.22 -19.61 -23.69
C PHE A 224 -16.21 -18.52 -24.12
N GLN A 225 -17.13 -18.82 -25.04
CA GLN A 225 -18.15 -17.86 -25.48
C GLN A 225 -19.06 -17.41 -24.33
N HIS A 226 -19.22 -18.26 -23.32
CA HIS A 226 -19.93 -17.91 -22.11
C HIS A 226 -19.39 -18.68 -20.91
N ILE A 227 -19.21 -17.98 -19.79
CA ILE A 227 -18.67 -18.52 -18.53
C ILE A 227 -19.43 -19.73 -17.99
N LEU A 228 -20.74 -19.87 -18.28
CA LEU A 228 -21.53 -21.02 -17.82
C LEU A 228 -21.09 -22.35 -18.43
N PHE A 229 -20.56 -22.35 -19.67
CA PHE A 229 -19.99 -23.57 -20.26
C PHE A 229 -18.73 -24.00 -19.52
N GLN A 230 -17.85 -23.05 -19.22
CA GLN A 230 -16.65 -23.30 -18.44
C GLN A 230 -17.02 -23.85 -17.05
N ARG A 231 -17.95 -23.19 -16.34
CA ARG A 231 -18.38 -23.60 -14.99
C ARG A 231 -19.02 -24.97 -14.98
N TYR A 232 -19.89 -25.29 -15.97
CA TYR A 232 -20.54 -26.59 -16.09
C TYR A 232 -19.49 -27.69 -16.25
N LEU A 233 -18.54 -27.53 -17.18
CA LEU A 233 -17.48 -28.49 -17.44
C LEU A 233 -16.56 -28.67 -16.24
N TYR A 234 -16.16 -27.58 -15.61
CA TYR A 234 -15.33 -27.60 -14.39
C TYR A 234 -16.04 -28.32 -13.24
N ASN A 235 -17.34 -28.04 -13.03
CA ASN A 235 -18.13 -28.66 -11.97
C ASN A 235 -18.51 -30.12 -12.25
N SER A 236 -18.43 -30.57 -13.50
CA SER A 236 -18.63 -31.98 -13.85
C SER A 236 -17.45 -32.88 -13.45
N LEU A 237 -16.27 -32.31 -13.21
CA LEU A 237 -15.11 -33.01 -12.67
C LEU A 237 -15.29 -33.27 -11.17
N ASP A 238 -14.87 -34.44 -10.71
CA ASP A 238 -14.73 -34.67 -9.27
C ASP A 238 -13.51 -33.96 -8.67
N GLU A 239 -13.37 -34.00 -7.35
CA GLU A 239 -12.32 -33.30 -6.64
C GLU A 239 -10.92 -33.83 -7.00
N VAL A 240 -10.78 -35.14 -7.23
CA VAL A 240 -9.50 -35.77 -7.57
C VAL A 240 -9.09 -35.39 -8.98
N GLU A 241 -10.01 -35.50 -9.94
CA GLU A 241 -9.78 -35.09 -11.33
C GLU A 241 -9.42 -33.60 -11.43
N ARG A 242 -10.11 -32.74 -10.65
CA ARG A 242 -9.78 -31.30 -10.60
C ARG A 242 -8.36 -31.07 -10.11
N ALA A 243 -7.97 -31.71 -9.01
CA ALA A 243 -6.64 -31.55 -8.45
C ALA A 243 -5.55 -31.98 -9.44
N GLU A 244 -5.73 -33.12 -10.11
CA GLU A 244 -4.81 -33.65 -11.12
C GLU A 244 -4.67 -32.69 -12.31
N PHE A 245 -5.78 -32.25 -12.89
CA PHE A 245 -5.72 -31.29 -14.00
C PHE A 245 -5.14 -29.94 -13.60
N HIS A 246 -5.42 -29.46 -12.40
CA HIS A 246 -4.81 -28.24 -11.91
C HIS A 246 -3.29 -28.37 -11.76
N GLU A 247 -2.79 -29.52 -11.31
CA GLU A 247 -1.36 -29.82 -11.27
C GLU A 247 -0.73 -29.81 -12.66
N GLU A 248 -1.34 -30.53 -13.61
CA GLU A 248 -0.84 -30.60 -15.00
C GLU A 248 -0.84 -29.23 -15.67
N VAL A 249 -1.95 -28.49 -15.59
CA VAL A 249 -2.06 -27.11 -16.13
C VAL A 249 -1.02 -26.19 -15.48
N GLY A 250 -0.88 -26.22 -14.16
CA GLY A 250 0.09 -25.40 -13.44
C GLY A 250 1.53 -25.69 -13.85
N ASN A 251 1.91 -26.97 -13.91
CA ASN A 251 3.27 -27.37 -14.32
C ASN A 251 3.57 -27.02 -15.79
N ILE A 252 2.59 -27.14 -16.68
CA ILE A 252 2.77 -26.80 -18.09
C ILE A 252 2.87 -25.27 -18.28
N LEU A 253 2.01 -24.49 -17.62
CA LEU A 253 2.10 -23.03 -17.65
C LEU A 253 3.45 -22.54 -17.09
N GLU A 254 3.89 -23.09 -15.96
CA GLU A 254 5.20 -22.79 -15.39
C GLU A 254 6.34 -23.04 -16.40
N ALA A 255 6.30 -24.20 -17.08
CA ALA A 255 7.29 -24.55 -18.09
C ALA A 255 7.19 -23.69 -19.37
N LEU A 256 5.99 -23.28 -19.79
CA LEU A 256 5.76 -22.42 -20.94
C LEU A 256 6.28 -20.99 -20.71
N TYR A 257 6.05 -20.45 -19.53
CA TYR A 257 6.49 -19.09 -19.17
C TYR A 257 7.96 -19.05 -18.74
N GLY A 258 8.52 -20.15 -18.20
CA GLY A 258 9.92 -20.22 -17.78
C GLY A 258 10.30 -19.09 -16.84
N GLU A 259 11.28 -18.25 -17.24
CA GLU A 259 11.72 -17.10 -16.45
C GLU A 259 10.64 -16.01 -16.29
N GLN A 260 9.67 -15.96 -17.20
CA GLN A 260 8.53 -15.04 -17.15
C GLN A 260 7.34 -15.58 -16.31
N ALA A 261 7.48 -16.73 -15.62
CA ALA A 261 6.42 -17.32 -14.80
C ALA A 261 5.91 -16.39 -13.68
N GLU A 262 6.72 -15.42 -13.26
CA GLU A 262 6.30 -14.40 -12.30
C GLU A 262 5.17 -13.49 -12.86
N GLU A 263 5.07 -13.33 -14.18
CA GLU A 263 3.98 -12.54 -14.79
C GLU A 263 2.61 -13.12 -14.50
N ILE A 264 2.51 -14.45 -14.38
CA ILE A 264 1.30 -15.21 -14.11
C ILE A 264 1.30 -15.84 -12.71
N ALA A 265 2.06 -15.27 -11.75
CA ALA A 265 2.23 -15.85 -10.42
C ALA A 265 0.91 -16.11 -9.70
N VAL A 266 -0.07 -15.21 -9.80
CA VAL A 266 -1.42 -15.39 -9.21
C VAL A 266 -2.15 -16.57 -9.83
N GLN A 267 -2.07 -16.73 -11.15
CA GLN A 267 -2.68 -17.86 -11.86
C GLN A 267 -2.04 -19.19 -11.44
N LEU A 268 -0.70 -19.24 -11.39
CA LEU A 268 0.03 -20.43 -10.95
C LEU A 268 -0.27 -20.78 -9.48
N ALA A 269 -0.32 -19.78 -8.61
CA ALA A 269 -0.71 -19.97 -7.21
C ALA A 269 -2.09 -20.60 -7.09
N ARG A 270 -3.08 -20.13 -7.87
CA ARG A 270 -4.43 -20.68 -7.91
C ARG A 270 -4.43 -22.16 -8.32
N HIS A 271 -3.69 -22.50 -9.38
CA HIS A 271 -3.61 -23.90 -9.84
C HIS A 271 -2.96 -24.80 -8.80
N PHE A 272 -1.82 -24.41 -8.23
CA PHE A 272 -1.15 -25.21 -7.22
C PHE A 272 -1.92 -25.30 -5.89
N MET A 273 -2.68 -24.26 -5.51
CA MET A 273 -3.61 -24.37 -4.37
C MET A 273 -4.71 -25.39 -4.62
N ALA A 274 -5.35 -25.35 -5.79
CA ALA A 274 -6.41 -26.28 -6.16
C ALA A 274 -5.89 -27.72 -6.31
N ALA A 275 -4.64 -27.90 -6.71
CA ALA A 275 -3.96 -29.18 -6.77
C ALA A 275 -3.45 -29.69 -5.39
N GLY A 276 -3.55 -28.88 -4.32
CA GLY A 276 -3.00 -29.23 -3.01
C GLY A 276 -1.47 -29.18 -2.90
N ILE A 277 -0.77 -28.61 -3.89
CA ILE A 277 0.70 -28.51 -3.92
C ILE A 277 1.14 -27.26 -3.17
N VAL A 278 1.01 -27.29 -1.83
CA VAL A 278 1.23 -26.14 -0.95
C VAL A 278 2.60 -25.47 -1.16
N PRO A 279 3.74 -26.17 -1.26
CA PRO A 279 5.05 -25.50 -1.40
C PRO A 279 5.14 -24.60 -2.64
N LYS A 280 4.63 -25.05 -3.80
CA LYS A 280 4.58 -24.25 -5.02
C LYS A 280 3.59 -23.10 -4.93
N ALA A 281 2.40 -23.34 -4.35
CA ALA A 281 1.40 -22.32 -4.14
C ALA A 281 1.94 -21.16 -3.30
N VAL A 282 2.65 -21.48 -2.21
CA VAL A 282 3.32 -20.51 -1.34
C VAL A 282 4.40 -19.72 -2.08
N ASP A 283 5.24 -20.38 -2.88
CA ASP A 283 6.28 -19.72 -3.67
C ASP A 283 5.69 -18.71 -4.66
N TYR A 284 4.62 -19.09 -5.37
CA TYR A 284 3.96 -18.20 -6.31
C TYR A 284 3.15 -17.07 -5.66
N LEU A 285 2.54 -17.30 -4.50
CA LEU A 285 1.94 -16.22 -3.70
C LEU A 285 3.00 -15.24 -3.21
N HIS A 286 4.16 -15.73 -2.79
CA HIS A 286 5.30 -14.86 -2.43
C HIS A 286 5.77 -14.01 -3.63
N LYS A 287 5.93 -14.62 -4.82
CA LYS A 287 6.27 -13.88 -6.05
C LYS A 287 5.21 -12.85 -6.43
N ALA A 288 3.92 -13.19 -6.31
CA ALA A 288 2.81 -12.27 -6.53
C ALA A 288 2.85 -11.08 -5.56
N GLY A 289 3.08 -11.33 -4.27
CA GLY A 289 3.27 -10.31 -3.26
C GLY A 289 4.46 -9.39 -3.56
N ASN A 290 5.61 -9.94 -3.93
CA ASN A 290 6.78 -9.16 -4.32
C ASN A 290 6.51 -8.27 -5.55
N LYS A 291 5.77 -8.78 -6.54
CA LYS A 291 5.34 -7.99 -7.71
C LYS A 291 4.43 -6.84 -7.29
N ALA A 292 3.46 -7.09 -6.39
CA ALA A 292 2.57 -6.07 -5.87
C ALA A 292 3.33 -4.98 -5.09
N VAL A 293 4.33 -5.34 -4.27
CA VAL A 293 5.22 -4.36 -3.60
C VAL A 293 5.94 -3.47 -4.60
N ARG A 294 6.53 -4.04 -5.67
CA ARG A 294 7.21 -3.25 -6.72
C ARG A 294 6.26 -2.29 -7.44
N LEU A 295 4.99 -2.63 -7.54
CA LEU A 295 3.94 -1.80 -8.13
C LEU A 295 3.29 -0.83 -7.13
N SER A 296 3.77 -0.79 -5.88
CA SER A 296 3.19 -0.01 -4.77
C SER A 296 1.73 -0.39 -4.45
N ALA A 297 1.33 -1.62 -4.74
CA ALA A 297 0.01 -2.19 -4.42
C ALA A 297 0.07 -2.92 -3.06
N GLY A 298 0.27 -2.16 -1.98
CA GLY A 298 0.58 -2.71 -0.66
C GLY A 298 -0.51 -3.62 -0.06
N GLU A 299 -1.79 -3.27 -0.21
CA GLU A 299 -2.89 -4.11 0.27
C GLU A 299 -2.95 -5.47 -0.44
N GLU A 300 -2.72 -5.47 -1.75
CA GLU A 300 -2.65 -6.70 -2.54
C GLU A 300 -1.46 -7.58 -2.12
N ALA A 301 -0.31 -6.95 -1.86
CA ALA A 301 0.87 -7.66 -1.35
C ALA A 301 0.58 -8.31 0.02
N ILE A 302 -0.04 -7.58 0.95
CA ILE A 302 -0.45 -8.09 2.27
C ILE A 302 -1.40 -9.27 2.11
N ALA A 303 -2.39 -9.19 1.22
CA ALA A 303 -3.33 -10.28 0.98
C ALA A 303 -2.64 -11.54 0.46
N HIS A 304 -1.70 -11.42 -0.50
CA HIS A 304 -0.95 -12.56 -1.03
C HIS A 304 -0.06 -13.22 0.03
N TYR A 305 0.68 -12.44 0.83
CA TYR A 305 1.53 -12.99 1.88
C TYR A 305 0.71 -13.64 3.00
N ASN A 306 -0.39 -13.03 3.43
CA ASN A 306 -1.28 -13.62 4.43
C ASN A 306 -1.89 -14.94 3.93
N LYS A 307 -2.30 -15.01 2.65
CA LYS A 307 -2.79 -16.26 2.07
C LYS A 307 -1.73 -17.34 2.05
N ALA A 308 -0.49 -16.99 1.72
CA ALA A 308 0.64 -17.93 1.78
C ALA A 308 0.89 -18.44 3.21
N LEU A 309 0.89 -17.53 4.21
CA LEU A 309 1.05 -17.89 5.62
C LEU A 309 -0.09 -18.78 6.14
N GLU A 310 -1.33 -18.53 5.69
CA GLU A 310 -2.49 -19.37 6.01
C GLU A 310 -2.31 -20.82 5.51
N LEU A 311 -1.85 -20.98 4.27
CA LEU A 311 -1.55 -22.29 3.70
C LEU A 311 -0.49 -23.05 4.51
N LEU A 312 0.54 -22.36 4.97
CA LEU A 312 1.61 -22.97 5.77
C LEU A 312 1.14 -23.47 7.14
N LYS A 313 0.04 -22.93 7.72
CA LYS A 313 -0.48 -23.42 9.00
C LYS A 313 -0.89 -24.90 8.95
N ASN A 314 -1.30 -25.37 7.77
CA ASN A 314 -1.75 -26.74 7.56
C ASN A 314 -0.62 -27.71 7.16
N VAL A 315 0.61 -27.21 7.06
CA VAL A 315 1.80 -28.02 6.73
C VAL A 315 2.52 -28.41 8.02
N PRO A 316 2.96 -29.68 8.17
CA PRO A 316 3.75 -30.10 9.33
C PRO A 316 4.98 -29.22 9.55
N GLU A 317 5.38 -29.03 10.82
CA GLU A 317 6.54 -28.25 11.16
C GLU A 317 7.83 -28.97 10.69
N THR A 318 8.45 -28.39 9.68
CA THR A 318 9.73 -28.86 9.10
C THR A 318 10.66 -27.66 8.92
N PRO A 319 11.99 -27.86 8.85
CA PRO A 319 12.92 -26.76 8.58
C PRO A 319 12.60 -26.00 7.27
N GLN A 320 12.09 -26.70 6.25
CA GLN A 320 11.70 -26.08 4.99
C GLN A 320 10.47 -25.18 5.16
N ARG A 321 9.46 -25.64 5.91
CA ARG A 321 8.28 -24.83 6.23
C ARG A 321 8.68 -23.60 7.04
N ASP A 322 9.53 -23.76 8.07
CA ASP A 322 10.01 -22.65 8.88
C ASP A 322 10.79 -21.63 8.05
N GLN A 323 11.59 -22.09 7.08
CA GLN A 323 12.29 -21.22 6.14
C GLN A 323 11.30 -20.42 5.25
N GLN A 324 10.25 -21.07 4.72
CA GLN A 324 9.24 -20.40 3.92
C GLN A 324 8.44 -19.39 4.76
N GLU A 325 8.06 -19.76 5.98
CA GLU A 325 7.36 -18.86 6.91
C GLU A 325 8.22 -17.63 7.24
N LEU A 326 9.51 -17.82 7.52
CA LEU A 326 10.44 -16.73 7.81
C LEU A 326 10.51 -15.72 6.63
N VAL A 327 10.69 -16.22 5.41
CA VAL A 327 10.75 -15.38 4.21
C VAL A 327 9.48 -14.58 4.03
N LEU A 328 8.31 -15.19 4.24
CA LEU A 328 7.01 -14.53 4.12
C LEU A 328 6.78 -13.48 5.22
N GLN A 329 7.15 -13.77 6.48
CA GLN A 329 7.03 -12.81 7.58
C GLN A 329 7.87 -11.55 7.33
N LEU A 330 9.10 -11.73 6.84
CA LEU A 330 9.98 -10.62 6.50
C LEU A 330 9.48 -9.84 5.28
N ALA A 331 8.95 -10.51 4.26
CA ALA A 331 8.37 -9.87 3.09
C ALA A 331 7.09 -9.08 3.43
N LEU A 332 6.24 -9.62 4.32
CA LEU A 332 5.01 -8.99 4.80
C LEU A 332 5.30 -7.69 5.59
N ALA A 333 6.43 -7.63 6.30
CA ALA A 333 6.80 -6.47 7.10
C ALA A 333 6.88 -5.17 6.26
N VAL A 334 7.37 -5.24 5.02
CA VAL A 334 7.57 -4.07 4.14
C VAL A 334 6.24 -3.37 3.78
N PRO A 335 5.23 -4.03 3.21
CA PRO A 335 3.97 -3.38 2.89
C PRO A 335 3.16 -3.01 4.15
N LEU A 336 3.26 -3.76 5.26
CA LEU A 336 2.65 -3.36 6.53
C LEU A 336 3.21 -2.03 7.04
N MET A 337 4.53 -1.88 7.01
CA MET A 337 5.21 -0.64 7.40
C MET A 337 4.77 0.54 6.53
N SER A 338 4.74 0.37 5.21
CA SER A 338 4.43 1.44 4.27
C SER A 338 2.96 1.88 4.33
N ASN A 339 2.03 0.92 4.46
CA ASN A 339 0.60 1.19 4.41
C ASN A 339 0.00 1.49 5.79
N LYS A 340 0.36 0.69 6.81
CA LYS A 340 -0.21 0.80 8.15
C LYS A 340 0.66 1.59 9.13
N GLY A 341 1.94 1.77 8.82
CA GLY A 341 2.91 2.48 9.66
C GLY A 341 3.87 1.55 10.39
N PHE A 342 4.98 2.13 10.82
CA PHE A 342 6.08 1.40 11.48
C PHE A 342 5.72 0.79 12.84
N GLY A 343 4.69 1.29 13.52
CA GLY A 343 4.23 0.81 14.82
C GLY A 343 3.03 -0.13 14.75
N ALA A 344 2.58 -0.53 13.56
CA ALA A 344 1.40 -1.36 13.40
C ALA A 344 1.51 -2.69 14.16
N PRO A 345 0.48 -3.10 14.92
CA PRO A 345 0.51 -4.35 15.68
C PRO A 345 0.79 -5.59 14.82
N GLU A 346 0.27 -5.62 13.60
CA GLU A 346 0.48 -6.71 12.64
C GLU A 346 1.95 -6.78 12.20
N LEU A 347 2.61 -5.61 12.03
CA LEU A 347 4.05 -5.56 11.78
C LEU A 347 4.82 -6.14 12.97
N GLY A 348 4.46 -5.75 14.20
CA GLY A 348 5.05 -6.30 15.41
C GLY A 348 4.95 -7.82 15.47
N GLN A 349 3.77 -8.37 15.21
CA GLN A 349 3.56 -9.83 15.16
C GLN A 349 4.44 -10.51 14.12
N ALA A 350 4.52 -9.96 12.90
CA ALA A 350 5.32 -10.52 11.83
C ALA A 350 6.82 -10.55 12.17
N VAL A 351 7.38 -9.44 12.68
CA VAL A 351 8.82 -9.35 12.98
C VAL A 351 9.22 -10.15 14.22
N VAL A 352 8.35 -10.22 15.25
CA VAL A 352 8.57 -11.09 16.43
C VAL A 352 8.55 -12.55 15.99
N ARG A 353 7.59 -12.94 15.14
CA ARG A 353 7.54 -14.31 14.63
C ARG A 353 8.74 -14.65 13.76
N ALA A 354 9.20 -13.74 12.93
CA ALA A 354 10.44 -13.92 12.15
C ALA A 354 11.66 -14.15 13.05
N ARG A 355 11.78 -13.43 14.17
CA ARG A 355 12.83 -13.64 15.15
C ARG A 355 12.78 -15.04 15.78
N GLU A 356 11.59 -15.47 16.25
CA GLU A 356 11.40 -16.80 16.83
C GLU A 356 11.85 -17.92 15.87
N LEU A 357 11.51 -17.75 14.57
CA LEU A 357 11.94 -18.69 13.53
C LEU A 357 13.47 -18.67 13.36
N CYS A 358 14.10 -17.51 13.35
CA CYS A 358 15.56 -17.39 13.30
C CYS A 358 16.23 -18.04 14.52
N ASP A 359 15.69 -17.85 15.73
CA ASP A 359 16.25 -18.43 16.96
C ASP A 359 16.15 -19.97 16.93
N ARG A 360 15.10 -20.54 16.31
CA ARG A 360 14.97 -21.99 16.12
C ARG A 360 15.92 -22.56 15.04
N MET A 361 16.13 -21.80 13.96
CA MET A 361 16.92 -22.25 12.80
C MET A 361 18.42 -22.00 12.96
N GLY A 362 18.82 -21.20 13.94
CA GLY A 362 20.21 -20.80 14.17
C GLY A 362 20.68 -19.63 13.31
N ASP A 363 21.98 -19.53 13.04
CA ASP A 363 22.55 -18.42 12.26
C ASP A 363 22.18 -18.57 10.77
N THR A 364 21.15 -17.83 10.36
CA THR A 364 20.68 -17.75 8.98
C THR A 364 20.96 -16.36 8.39
N PRO A 365 21.15 -16.22 7.07
CA PRO A 365 21.29 -14.90 6.42
C PRO A 365 20.10 -13.98 6.72
N GLN A 366 18.91 -14.53 6.92
CA GLN A 366 17.67 -13.79 7.20
C GLN A 366 17.63 -13.21 8.62
N ARG A 367 18.45 -13.74 9.56
CA ARG A 367 18.51 -13.23 10.94
C ARG A 367 18.87 -11.75 10.99
N PHE A 368 19.81 -11.31 10.15
CA PHE A 368 20.18 -9.89 10.07
C PHE A 368 18.99 -9.01 9.70
N ASN A 369 18.22 -9.43 8.68
CA ASN A 369 17.02 -8.68 8.26
C ASN A 369 15.94 -8.68 9.36
N ALA A 370 15.71 -9.81 10.03
CA ALA A 370 14.77 -9.87 11.14
C ALA A 370 15.16 -8.90 12.27
N LEU A 371 16.43 -8.87 12.66
CA LEU A 371 16.95 -7.92 13.65
C LEU A 371 16.78 -6.47 13.20
N PHE A 372 17.05 -6.16 11.93
CA PHE A 372 16.86 -4.82 11.37
C PHE A 372 15.39 -4.36 11.46
N GLN A 373 14.45 -5.22 11.12
CA GLN A 373 13.02 -4.92 11.23
C GLN A 373 12.59 -4.75 12.71
N LEU A 374 13.18 -5.52 13.63
CA LEU A 374 12.95 -5.34 15.07
C LEU A 374 13.47 -3.99 15.57
N VAL A 375 14.65 -3.54 15.13
CA VAL A 375 15.16 -2.19 15.44
C VAL A 375 14.15 -1.13 15.01
N ASN A 376 13.64 -1.24 13.79
CA ASN A 376 12.63 -0.30 13.28
C ASN A 376 11.34 -0.33 14.11
N TYR A 377 10.80 -1.52 14.38
CA TYR A 377 9.56 -1.67 15.15
C TYR A 377 9.70 -1.15 16.58
N TYR A 378 10.72 -1.58 17.32
CA TYR A 378 10.92 -1.15 18.72
C TYR A 378 11.31 0.33 18.80
N GLY A 379 12.10 0.84 17.86
CA GLY A 379 12.42 2.25 17.76
C GLY A 379 11.17 3.11 17.54
N THR A 380 10.27 2.69 16.65
CA THR A 380 9.04 3.45 16.35
C THR A 380 7.94 3.31 17.42
N THR A 381 7.99 2.26 18.22
CA THR A 381 7.11 2.10 19.40
C THR A 381 7.70 2.69 20.68
N GLY A 382 8.78 3.49 20.58
CA GLY A 382 9.37 4.21 21.71
C GLY A 382 10.22 3.36 22.65
N GLN A 383 10.65 2.18 22.23
CA GLN A 383 11.48 1.25 23.01
C GLN A 383 12.94 1.28 22.52
N TYR A 384 13.57 2.48 22.57
CA TYR A 384 14.88 2.73 21.97
C TYR A 384 16.00 1.88 22.56
N GLY A 385 15.98 1.59 23.87
CA GLY A 385 16.94 0.70 24.51
C GLY A 385 16.92 -0.70 23.90
N THR A 386 15.73 -1.29 23.75
CA THR A 386 15.56 -2.60 23.09
C THR A 386 15.98 -2.56 21.63
N ALA A 387 15.69 -1.46 20.91
CA ALA A 387 16.15 -1.29 19.53
C ALA A 387 17.69 -1.30 19.44
N LEU A 388 18.38 -0.62 20.35
CA LEU A 388 19.86 -0.63 20.41
C LEU A 388 20.44 -2.00 20.75
N GLU A 389 19.78 -2.79 21.60
CA GLU A 389 20.20 -4.19 21.87
C GLU A 389 20.18 -5.04 20.59
N PHE A 390 19.18 -4.86 19.74
CA PHE A 390 19.12 -5.53 18.44
C PHE A 390 20.15 -4.97 17.44
N ALA A 391 20.37 -3.66 17.42
CA ALA A 391 21.41 -3.04 16.60
C ALA A 391 22.81 -3.56 16.96
N GLU A 392 23.08 -3.82 18.26
CA GLU A 392 24.34 -4.43 18.69
C GLU A 392 24.49 -5.88 18.22
N GLN A 393 23.40 -6.67 18.24
CA GLN A 393 23.44 -8.02 17.67
C GLN A 393 23.70 -7.98 16.15
N MET A 394 23.15 -7.00 15.43
CA MET A 394 23.46 -6.78 14.01
C MET A 394 24.92 -6.45 13.81
N SER A 395 25.52 -5.61 14.68
CA SER A 395 26.94 -5.23 14.64
C SER A 395 27.86 -6.44 14.78
N GLN A 396 27.51 -7.41 15.63
CA GLN A 396 28.26 -8.65 15.80
C GLN A 396 28.23 -9.52 14.52
N ILE A 397 27.09 -9.55 13.79
CA ILE A 397 26.96 -10.26 12.51
C ILE A 397 27.78 -9.56 11.43
N ALA A 398 27.60 -8.24 11.28
CA ALA A 398 28.27 -7.44 10.26
C ALA A 398 29.80 -7.41 10.45
N GLY A 399 30.27 -7.38 11.71
CA GLY A 399 31.70 -7.43 12.05
C GLY A 399 32.38 -8.71 11.59
N LYS A 400 31.68 -9.86 11.62
CA LYS A 400 32.18 -11.13 11.09
C LYS A 400 32.20 -11.16 9.56
N SER A 401 31.19 -10.60 8.92
CA SER A 401 31.00 -10.65 7.47
C SER A 401 31.89 -9.68 6.69
N LYS A 402 32.20 -8.49 7.26
CA LYS A 402 32.85 -7.35 6.59
C LYS A 402 32.12 -6.88 5.32
N ASP A 403 30.84 -7.21 5.17
CA ASP A 403 30.00 -6.78 4.06
C ASP A 403 29.60 -5.32 4.23
N PRO A 404 29.92 -4.41 3.27
CA PRO A 404 29.58 -2.99 3.36
C PRO A 404 28.07 -2.72 3.49
N VAL A 405 27.22 -3.56 2.87
CA VAL A 405 25.77 -3.45 2.96
C VAL A 405 25.30 -3.69 4.41
N LEU A 406 25.80 -4.77 5.03
CA LEU A 406 25.45 -5.08 6.42
C LEU A 406 25.99 -4.02 7.37
N GLN A 407 27.20 -3.49 7.12
CA GLN A 407 27.80 -2.41 7.91
C GLN A 407 26.96 -1.12 7.81
N ALA A 408 26.53 -0.72 6.59
CA ALA A 408 25.69 0.44 6.39
C ALA A 408 24.36 0.32 7.15
N CYS A 409 23.69 -0.83 7.04
CA CYS A 409 22.46 -1.10 7.79
C CYS A 409 22.66 -1.06 9.31
N CYS A 410 23.79 -1.60 9.82
CA CYS A 410 24.13 -1.55 11.25
C CYS A 410 24.32 -0.12 11.74
N TYR A 411 25.11 0.69 11.05
CA TYR A 411 25.34 2.08 11.47
C TYR A 411 24.03 2.88 11.45
N TYR A 412 23.20 2.71 10.42
CA TYR A 412 21.88 3.31 10.40
C TYR A 412 20.99 2.86 11.56
N ALA A 413 21.02 1.56 11.91
CA ALA A 413 20.22 0.99 13.00
C ALA A 413 20.52 1.63 14.36
N HIS A 414 21.71 2.18 14.57
CA HIS A 414 22.07 2.96 15.76
C HIS A 414 21.64 4.44 15.66
N THR A 415 21.67 5.04 14.47
CA THR A 415 21.47 6.49 14.27
C THR A 415 20.10 6.94 14.78
N TRP A 416 19.03 6.26 14.42
CA TRP A 416 17.67 6.67 14.77
C TRP A 416 17.34 6.55 16.28
N PRO A 417 17.60 5.43 16.97
CA PRO A 417 17.39 5.34 18.41
C PRO A 417 18.24 6.34 19.20
N LEU A 418 19.51 6.50 18.85
CA LEU A 418 20.41 7.44 19.51
C LEU A 418 19.94 8.88 19.37
N LEU A 419 19.47 9.30 18.19
CA LEU A 419 18.89 10.62 18.00
C LEU A 419 17.73 10.86 18.97
N ASN A 420 16.78 9.91 19.03
CA ASN A 420 15.61 10.08 19.90
C ASN A 420 15.98 10.14 21.38
N MET A 421 16.97 9.36 21.82
CA MET A 421 17.50 9.42 23.19
C MET A 421 18.31 10.70 23.47
N GLY A 422 18.55 11.54 22.46
CA GLY A 422 19.31 12.77 22.59
C GLY A 422 20.83 12.58 22.66
N GLU A 423 21.34 11.42 22.21
CA GLU A 423 22.77 11.11 22.10
C GLU A 423 23.33 11.66 20.78
N LEU A 424 23.27 12.98 20.61
CA LEU A 424 23.47 13.68 19.35
C LEU A 424 24.85 13.47 18.73
N THR A 425 25.91 13.49 19.54
CA THR A 425 27.29 13.28 19.08
C THR A 425 27.47 11.87 18.51
N GLN A 426 26.94 10.86 19.19
CA GLN A 426 26.99 9.47 18.72
C GLN A 426 26.15 9.31 17.42
N THR A 427 24.98 9.95 17.35
CA THR A 427 24.15 9.97 16.13
C THR A 427 24.96 10.46 14.92
N VAL A 428 25.68 11.58 15.05
CA VAL A 428 26.53 12.11 13.98
C VAL A 428 27.70 11.18 13.66
N GLU A 429 28.33 10.57 14.68
CA GLU A 429 29.44 9.64 14.47
C GLU A 429 29.01 8.38 13.68
N TYR A 430 27.93 7.72 14.11
CA TYR A 430 27.38 6.56 13.39
C TYR A 430 26.92 6.95 11.98
N GLY A 431 26.31 8.14 11.85
CA GLY A 431 25.90 8.68 10.57
C GLY A 431 27.05 8.87 9.58
N LYS A 432 28.19 9.40 10.04
CA LYS A 432 29.39 9.54 9.20
C LYS A 432 29.97 8.19 8.80
N ARG A 433 30.14 7.25 9.76
CA ARG A 433 30.62 5.89 9.49
C ARG A 433 29.74 5.16 8.45
N MET A 434 28.44 5.40 8.51
CA MET A 434 27.51 4.84 7.54
C MET A 434 27.76 5.40 6.14
N MET A 435 27.92 6.73 6.00
CA MET A 435 28.17 7.36 4.70
C MET A 435 29.54 7.00 4.11
N ASP A 436 30.53 6.63 4.94
CA ASP A 436 31.84 6.16 4.47
C ASP A 436 31.75 4.80 3.71
N VAL A 437 30.73 4.00 4.00
CA VAL A 437 30.51 2.68 3.37
C VAL A 437 29.32 2.64 2.42
N TYR A 438 28.45 3.63 2.46
CA TYR A 438 27.26 3.70 1.61
C TYR A 438 27.59 4.19 0.20
N ASP A 439 27.08 3.46 -0.79
CA ASP A 439 27.19 3.78 -2.22
C ASP A 439 25.79 3.64 -2.86
N GLN A 440 25.19 4.73 -3.30
CA GLN A 440 23.81 4.73 -3.83
C GLN A 440 23.64 3.78 -5.02
N GLU A 441 24.63 3.68 -5.91
CA GLU A 441 24.52 2.85 -7.13
C GLU A 441 24.53 1.36 -6.80
N LYS A 442 25.26 0.99 -5.74
CA LYS A 442 25.36 -0.40 -5.29
C LYS A 442 24.29 -0.77 -4.25
N HIS A 443 23.89 0.18 -3.41
CA HIS A 443 23.05 -0.09 -2.24
C HIS A 443 21.60 0.42 -2.38
N GLY A 444 21.28 1.21 -3.41
CA GLY A 444 19.94 1.79 -3.61
C GLY A 444 18.83 0.74 -3.80
N PHE A 445 19.18 -0.50 -4.20
CA PHE A 445 18.22 -1.62 -4.28
C PHE A 445 17.62 -1.98 -2.91
N LEU A 446 18.32 -1.67 -1.80
CA LEU A 446 17.84 -1.91 -0.45
C LEU A 446 16.52 -1.21 -0.18
N ALA A 447 16.25 -0.06 -0.82
CA ALA A 447 14.98 0.64 -0.67
C ALA A 447 13.77 -0.23 -1.04
N TYR A 448 13.93 -1.11 -2.03
CA TYR A 448 12.88 -2.05 -2.44
C TYR A 448 12.84 -3.33 -1.57
N LEU A 449 13.92 -3.65 -0.88
CA LEU A 449 14.01 -4.84 -0.03
C LEU A 449 13.51 -4.56 1.40
N ILE A 450 13.83 -3.38 1.95
CA ILE A 450 13.51 -3.01 3.33
C ILE A 450 12.47 -1.89 3.44
N GLY A 451 12.02 -1.35 2.29
CA GLY A 451 10.93 -0.38 2.18
C GLY A 451 11.36 1.09 2.19
N TYR A 452 12.66 1.40 2.38
CA TYR A 452 13.20 2.76 2.33
C TYR A 452 14.72 2.76 2.14
N ASP A 453 15.28 3.88 1.74
CA ASP A 453 16.73 4.04 1.55
C ASP A 453 17.41 4.49 2.85
N VAL A 454 18.33 3.66 3.35
CA VAL A 454 19.04 3.91 4.61
C VAL A 454 19.99 5.11 4.53
N GLY A 455 20.55 5.41 3.34
CA GLY A 455 21.42 6.57 3.12
C GLY A 455 20.66 7.88 3.24
N ALA A 456 19.52 7.98 2.54
CA ALA A 456 18.67 9.16 2.60
C ALA A 456 18.12 9.40 4.02
N PHE A 457 17.68 8.36 4.72
CA PHE A 457 17.18 8.51 6.09
C PHE A 457 18.29 8.92 7.06
N ASN A 458 19.48 8.31 6.91
CA ASN A 458 20.63 8.63 7.74
C ASN A 458 21.06 10.10 7.62
N LEU A 459 21.18 10.60 6.39
CA LEU A 459 21.49 12.02 6.14
C LEU A 459 20.43 12.96 6.71
N GLY A 460 19.14 12.60 6.54
CA GLY A 460 18.03 13.39 7.07
C GLY A 460 18.04 13.48 8.61
N PHE A 461 18.23 12.37 9.30
CA PHE A 461 18.36 12.36 10.77
C PHE A 461 19.65 13.05 11.22
N GLY A 462 20.74 12.87 10.49
CA GLY A 462 21.99 13.58 10.71
C GLY A 462 21.83 15.11 10.59
N SER A 463 20.99 15.59 9.68
CA SER A 463 20.69 17.02 9.53
C SER A 463 20.02 17.60 10.78
N TRP A 464 19.08 16.87 11.41
CA TRP A 464 18.46 17.29 12.67
C TRP A 464 19.48 17.32 13.81
N ALA A 465 20.31 16.27 13.95
CA ALA A 465 21.35 16.22 14.98
C ALA A 465 22.34 17.38 14.83
N GLN A 466 22.78 17.70 13.62
CA GLN A 466 23.69 18.82 13.35
C GLN A 466 23.08 20.17 13.73
N TRP A 467 21.81 20.41 13.35
CA TRP A 467 21.13 21.63 13.75
C TRP A 467 21.04 21.76 15.28
N ILE A 468 20.63 20.68 15.96
CA ILE A 468 20.50 20.70 17.43
C ILE A 468 21.85 20.96 18.11
N LEU A 469 22.93 20.36 17.59
CA LEU A 469 24.30 20.59 18.05
C LEU A 469 24.79 22.02 17.82
N GLY A 470 24.13 22.80 16.95
CA GLY A 470 24.48 24.21 16.67
C GLY A 470 25.20 24.45 15.35
N TYR A 471 25.04 23.53 14.37
CA TYR A 471 25.61 23.63 13.02
C TYR A 471 24.48 23.75 11.97
N PRO A 472 23.81 24.91 11.84
CA PRO A 472 22.65 25.05 10.97
C PRO A 472 22.98 25.02 9.46
N ASP A 473 24.16 25.54 9.03
CA ASP A 473 24.57 25.51 7.64
C ASP A 473 24.91 24.08 7.19
N GLU A 474 25.59 23.32 8.04
CA GLU A 474 25.86 21.88 7.80
C GLU A 474 24.55 21.07 7.79
N ALA A 475 23.61 21.36 8.68
CA ALA A 475 22.30 20.74 8.68
C ALA A 475 21.55 20.94 7.35
N LEU A 476 21.57 22.17 6.83
CA LEU A 476 20.94 22.51 5.55
C LEU A 476 21.65 21.82 4.37
N ARG A 477 22.98 21.73 4.41
CA ARG A 477 23.77 21.02 3.40
C ARG A 477 23.35 19.53 3.35
N LEU A 478 23.26 18.87 4.51
CA LEU A 478 22.84 17.47 4.60
C LEU A 478 21.41 17.27 4.12
N LEU A 479 20.49 18.18 4.42
CA LEU A 479 19.11 18.11 3.92
C LEU A 479 19.06 18.17 2.38
N ASN A 480 19.79 19.11 1.78
CA ASN A 480 19.86 19.22 0.32
C ASN A 480 20.43 17.95 -0.32
N GLU A 481 21.44 17.34 0.30
CA GLU A 481 22.01 16.06 -0.15
C GLU A 481 20.98 14.92 -0.02
N THR A 482 20.24 14.88 1.10
CA THR A 482 19.15 13.92 1.34
C THR A 482 18.08 14.00 0.25
N GLU A 483 17.61 15.20 -0.09
CA GLU A 483 16.58 15.39 -1.13
C GLU A 483 17.09 14.96 -2.51
N ASN A 484 18.31 15.35 -2.86
CA ASN A 484 18.92 14.97 -4.14
C ASN A 484 19.03 13.45 -4.27
N LEU A 485 19.48 12.77 -3.22
CA LEU A 485 19.61 11.32 -3.17
C LEU A 485 18.23 10.63 -3.31
N ALA A 486 17.23 11.08 -2.58
CA ALA A 486 15.87 10.51 -2.64
C ALA A 486 15.20 10.74 -4.01
N ARG A 487 15.39 11.92 -4.62
CA ARG A 487 14.84 12.24 -5.94
C ARG A 487 15.53 11.43 -7.05
N LYS A 488 16.86 11.24 -6.97
CA LYS A 488 17.62 10.40 -7.90
C LYS A 488 17.19 8.93 -7.83
N LEU A 489 16.95 8.42 -6.62
CA LEU A 489 16.49 7.04 -6.40
C LEU A 489 15.08 6.80 -6.95
N GLY A 490 14.17 7.79 -6.81
CA GLY A 490 12.80 7.71 -7.28
C GLY A 490 11.89 6.76 -6.48
N HIS A 491 12.35 6.20 -5.35
CA HIS A 491 11.55 5.31 -4.52
C HIS A 491 10.45 6.10 -3.78
N PRO A 492 9.14 5.79 -3.98
CA PRO A 492 8.05 6.64 -3.54
C PRO A 492 8.01 6.89 -2.03
N HIS A 493 8.18 5.83 -1.22
CA HIS A 493 8.15 5.93 0.24
C HIS A 493 9.35 6.69 0.80
N THR A 494 10.56 6.45 0.26
CA THR A 494 11.76 7.20 0.64
C THR A 494 11.58 8.69 0.41
N LEU A 495 11.08 9.09 -0.75
CA LEU A 495 10.89 10.50 -1.07
C LEU A 495 9.81 11.15 -0.21
N ALA A 496 8.70 10.46 0.08
CA ALA A 496 7.68 10.96 0.98
C ALA A 496 8.25 11.19 2.39
N PHE A 497 9.04 10.24 2.91
CA PHE A 497 9.64 10.39 4.23
C PHE A 497 10.71 11.49 4.28
N VAL A 498 11.49 11.67 3.23
CA VAL A 498 12.48 12.76 3.12
C VAL A 498 11.81 14.13 3.13
N LEU A 499 10.65 14.29 2.48
CA LEU A 499 9.85 15.52 2.56
C LEU A 499 9.37 15.81 4.00
N LEU A 500 9.02 14.76 4.75
CA LEU A 500 8.72 14.87 6.18
C LEU A 500 9.94 15.38 6.95
N LEU A 501 11.12 14.78 6.72
CA LEU A 501 12.37 15.22 7.38
C LEU A 501 12.70 16.67 7.04
N ALA A 502 12.45 17.10 5.80
CA ALA A 502 12.62 18.46 5.34
C ALA A 502 11.68 19.44 6.05
N CYS A 503 10.40 19.11 6.18
CA CYS A 503 9.43 19.93 6.93
C CYS A 503 9.87 20.15 8.39
N GLU A 504 10.48 19.15 9.01
CA GLU A 504 10.95 19.26 10.39
C GLU A 504 12.20 20.12 10.52
N LEU A 505 13.21 19.90 9.67
CA LEU A 505 14.40 20.76 9.71
C LEU A 505 14.04 22.23 9.38
N ASN A 506 13.14 22.45 8.43
CA ASN A 506 12.67 23.80 8.11
C ASN A 506 11.91 24.45 9.28
N TRP A 507 11.22 23.65 10.13
CA TRP A 507 10.67 24.17 11.37
C TRP A 507 11.76 24.59 12.36
N PHE A 508 12.82 23.80 12.52
CA PHE A 508 13.97 24.18 13.34
C PHE A 508 14.60 25.50 12.84
N LEU A 509 14.69 25.65 11.53
CA LEU A 509 15.22 26.84 10.88
C LEU A 509 14.24 28.04 10.83
N GLY A 510 12.97 27.87 11.21
CA GLY A 510 11.95 28.91 11.12
C GLY A 510 11.48 29.21 9.68
N ASN A 511 11.74 28.32 8.71
CA ASN A 511 11.43 28.51 7.28
C ASN A 511 10.03 27.99 6.91
N TYR A 512 8.99 28.67 7.39
CA TYR A 512 7.59 28.28 7.15
C TYR A 512 7.17 28.24 5.67
N PRO A 513 7.62 29.14 4.77
CA PRO A 513 7.28 29.04 3.36
C PRO A 513 7.71 27.71 2.72
N GLN A 514 8.89 27.19 3.08
CA GLN A 514 9.38 25.91 2.58
C GLN A 514 8.59 24.74 3.17
N ILE A 515 8.24 24.78 4.47
CA ILE A 515 7.38 23.77 5.10
C ILE A 515 6.06 23.63 4.31
N ASN A 516 5.42 24.75 3.96
CA ASN A 516 4.16 24.71 3.22
C ASN A 516 4.30 24.02 1.86
N LYS A 517 5.38 24.31 1.12
CA LYS A 517 5.66 23.70 -0.17
C LYS A 517 5.90 22.20 -0.05
N ASP A 518 6.75 21.81 0.89
CA ASP A 518 7.11 20.40 1.09
C ASP A 518 5.93 19.57 1.61
N ALA A 519 5.09 20.15 2.47
CA ALA A 519 3.88 19.52 2.99
C ALA A 519 2.84 19.24 1.89
N GLU A 520 2.65 20.17 0.93
CA GLU A 520 1.74 19.95 -0.21
C GLU A 520 2.25 18.81 -1.12
N GLU A 521 3.56 18.78 -1.43
CA GLU A 521 4.15 17.67 -2.19
C GLU A 521 4.03 16.35 -1.42
N LEU A 522 4.27 16.38 -0.10
CA LEU A 522 4.16 15.22 0.79
C LEU A 522 2.75 14.62 0.76
N VAL A 523 1.72 15.44 0.97
CA VAL A 523 0.33 14.97 0.97
C VAL A 523 -0.04 14.37 -0.38
N ALA A 524 0.25 15.07 -1.49
CA ALA A 524 -0.07 14.58 -2.82
C ALA A 524 0.58 13.22 -3.14
N ARG A 525 1.82 13.00 -2.66
CA ARG A 525 2.52 11.72 -2.83
C ARG A 525 1.91 10.62 -1.97
N CYS A 526 1.57 10.93 -0.72
CA CYS A 526 0.98 9.97 0.20
C CYS A 526 -0.42 9.53 -0.23
N GLU A 527 -1.26 10.46 -0.68
CA GLU A 527 -2.58 10.15 -1.26
C GLU A 527 -2.47 9.25 -2.49
N LYS A 528 -1.47 9.52 -3.36
CA LYS A 528 -1.23 8.70 -4.55
C LYS A 528 -0.83 7.26 -4.23
N ASN A 529 -0.07 7.04 -3.15
CA ASN A 529 0.56 5.75 -2.85
C ASN A 529 -0.05 5.06 -1.61
N GLY A 530 -1.05 5.66 -0.95
CA GLY A 530 -1.71 5.07 0.22
C GLY A 530 -0.88 5.10 1.52
N PHE A 531 0.08 6.03 1.68
CA PHE A 531 0.93 6.10 2.88
C PHE A 531 0.23 6.86 4.02
N ILE A 532 -0.53 6.15 4.85
CA ILE A 532 -1.39 6.74 5.88
C ILE A 532 -0.56 7.49 6.94
N TYR A 533 0.45 6.85 7.53
CA TYR A 533 1.26 7.43 8.61
C TYR A 533 2.01 8.69 8.17
N ILE A 534 2.73 8.63 7.05
CA ILE A 534 3.50 9.77 6.55
C ILE A 534 2.56 10.89 6.08
N GLY A 535 1.44 10.53 5.45
CA GLY A 535 0.41 11.48 5.01
C GLY A 535 -0.20 12.27 6.17
N ALA A 536 -0.39 11.63 7.32
CA ALA A 536 -0.87 12.30 8.52
C ALA A 536 0.06 13.45 8.97
N HIS A 537 1.38 13.33 8.83
CA HIS A 537 2.30 14.44 9.08
C HIS A 537 2.05 15.61 8.11
N GLY A 538 1.81 15.34 6.83
CA GLY A 538 1.48 16.37 5.87
C GLY A 538 0.22 17.17 6.25
N TYR A 539 -0.83 16.49 6.70
CA TYR A 539 -2.04 17.14 7.21
C TYR A 539 -1.78 17.91 8.52
N PHE A 540 -0.89 17.41 9.38
CA PHE A 540 -0.46 18.14 10.58
C PHE A 540 0.17 19.48 10.21
N TYR A 541 1.07 19.52 9.22
CA TYR A 541 1.70 20.75 8.76
C TYR A 541 0.72 21.72 8.08
N ARG A 542 -0.29 21.20 7.35
CA ARG A 542 -1.41 22.02 6.85
C ARG A 542 -2.19 22.67 8.00
N GLY A 543 -2.42 21.94 9.09
CA GLY A 543 -3.06 22.47 10.29
C GLY A 543 -2.24 23.60 10.94
N GLU A 544 -0.93 23.42 11.06
CA GLU A 544 -0.01 24.48 11.55
C GLU A 544 -0.08 25.73 10.67
N ARG A 545 -0.05 25.58 9.36
CA ARG A 545 -0.24 26.68 8.41
C ARG A 545 -1.57 27.41 8.64
N SER A 546 -2.68 26.68 8.81
CA SER A 546 -3.99 27.28 9.08
C SER A 546 -3.98 28.14 10.33
N ILE A 547 -3.29 27.71 11.38
CA ILE A 547 -3.10 28.53 12.61
C ILE A 547 -2.34 29.82 12.31
N LEU A 548 -1.24 29.73 11.56
CA LEU A 548 -0.41 30.92 11.20
C LEU A 548 -1.16 31.90 10.29
N GLU A 549 -2.13 31.41 9.50
CA GLU A 549 -3.03 32.22 8.67
C GLU A 549 -4.23 32.81 9.47
N GLY A 550 -4.30 32.58 10.79
CA GLY A 550 -5.36 33.08 11.67
C GLY A 550 -6.59 32.19 11.78
N LYS A 551 -6.62 31.02 11.12
CA LYS A 551 -7.69 30.03 11.22
C LYS A 551 -7.44 29.06 12.38
N VAL A 552 -7.31 29.60 13.57
CA VAL A 552 -6.77 28.89 14.75
C VAL A 552 -7.56 27.63 15.09
N LYS A 553 -8.89 27.71 15.21
CA LYS A 553 -9.73 26.55 15.59
C LYS A 553 -9.68 25.42 14.55
N GLU A 554 -9.71 25.78 13.27
CA GLU A 554 -9.62 24.83 12.17
C GLU A 554 -8.27 24.12 12.17
N GLY A 555 -7.17 24.89 12.30
CA GLY A 555 -5.83 24.33 12.32
C GLY A 555 -5.59 23.41 13.52
N ILE A 556 -6.02 23.77 14.73
CA ILE A 556 -5.93 22.91 15.92
C ILE A 556 -6.71 21.60 15.70
N ALA A 557 -7.92 21.68 15.13
CA ALA A 557 -8.71 20.47 14.84
C ALA A 557 -8.01 19.55 13.84
N GLN A 558 -7.41 20.10 12.77
CA GLN A 558 -6.62 19.34 11.80
C GLN A 558 -5.39 18.68 12.44
N MET A 559 -4.64 19.40 13.26
CA MET A 559 -3.48 18.84 13.96
C MET A 559 -3.88 17.71 14.92
N ARG A 560 -4.96 17.87 15.68
CA ARG A 560 -5.51 16.82 16.56
C ARG A 560 -5.94 15.58 15.78
N GLN A 561 -6.65 15.76 14.66
CA GLN A 561 -7.06 14.66 13.80
C GLN A 561 -5.85 13.91 13.24
N SER A 562 -4.82 14.63 12.81
CA SER A 562 -3.58 14.03 12.32
C SER A 562 -2.85 13.22 13.39
N LEU A 563 -2.76 13.75 14.62
CA LEU A 563 -2.19 13.01 15.76
C LEU A 563 -2.99 11.74 16.07
N ALA A 564 -4.32 11.80 16.05
CA ALA A 564 -5.17 10.61 16.26
C ALA A 564 -4.96 9.53 15.18
N ILE A 565 -4.78 9.92 13.92
CA ILE A 565 -4.45 8.99 12.82
C ILE A 565 -3.09 8.33 13.09
N MET A 566 -2.07 9.10 13.49
CA MET A 566 -0.75 8.55 13.80
C MET A 566 -0.79 7.59 15.00
N GLU A 567 -1.51 7.95 16.08
CA GLU A 567 -1.71 7.07 17.24
C GLU A 567 -2.36 5.75 16.84
N ALA A 568 -3.36 5.80 15.95
CA ALA A 568 -4.03 4.60 15.45
C ALA A 568 -3.09 3.66 14.67
N THR A 569 -1.95 4.15 14.14
CA THR A 569 -0.93 3.31 13.50
C THR A 569 0.01 2.61 14.51
N GLY A 570 -0.17 2.81 15.82
CA GLY A 570 0.71 2.27 16.86
C GLY A 570 2.11 2.91 16.92
N THR A 571 2.39 3.92 16.08
CA THR A 571 3.66 4.63 16.09
C THR A 571 3.70 5.64 17.23
N LEU A 572 4.65 5.51 18.15
CA LEU A 572 4.76 6.33 19.35
C LEU A 572 5.95 7.29 19.33
N THR A 573 6.85 7.12 18.38
CA THR A 573 7.98 8.04 18.15
C THR A 573 7.51 9.35 17.55
N CYS A 574 8.24 10.43 17.78
CA CYS A 574 7.98 11.80 17.28
C CYS A 574 6.79 12.53 17.92
N PHE A 575 6.06 11.93 18.84
CA PHE A 575 4.89 12.57 19.45
C PHE A 575 5.25 13.73 20.37
N SER A 576 6.32 13.63 21.15
CA SER A 576 6.79 14.74 21.99
C SER A 576 7.11 15.96 21.13
N ARG A 577 7.76 15.78 19.99
CA ARG A 577 8.09 16.83 19.03
C ARG A 577 6.84 17.44 18.37
N LEU A 578 5.90 16.60 17.90
CA LEU A 578 4.67 17.10 17.26
C LEU A 578 3.79 17.88 18.26
N ARG A 579 3.74 17.43 19.51
CA ARG A 579 3.04 18.14 20.58
C ARG A 579 3.75 19.45 20.94
N ALA A 580 5.10 19.50 20.93
CA ALA A 580 5.84 20.73 21.08
C ALA A 580 5.54 21.73 19.94
N ARG A 581 5.46 21.28 18.68
CA ARG A 581 5.04 22.12 17.55
C ARG A 581 3.61 22.65 17.71
N MET A 582 2.70 21.80 18.15
CA MET A 582 1.33 22.22 18.45
C MET A 582 1.29 23.28 19.55
N ALA A 583 2.08 23.11 20.61
CA ALA A 583 2.20 24.09 21.69
C ALA A 583 2.76 25.43 21.19
N ASP A 584 3.77 25.43 20.32
CA ASP A 584 4.32 26.67 19.73
C ASP A 584 3.29 27.37 18.81
N ALA A 585 2.54 26.60 18.02
CA ALA A 585 1.46 27.14 17.20
C ALA A 585 0.35 27.76 18.06
N CYS A 586 -0.11 27.06 19.11
CA CYS A 586 -1.09 27.58 20.06
C CYS A 586 -0.58 28.84 20.80
N ARG A 587 0.71 28.84 21.20
CA ARG A 587 1.37 30.02 21.81
C ARG A 587 1.31 31.24 20.89
N LYS A 588 1.62 31.07 19.60
CA LYS A 588 1.57 32.15 18.59
C LYS A 588 0.14 32.62 18.36
N ALA A 589 -0.84 31.75 18.46
CA ALA A 589 -2.27 32.04 18.32
C ALA A 589 -2.91 32.62 19.60
N GLY A 590 -2.21 32.58 20.76
CA GLY A 590 -2.74 33.00 22.04
C GLY A 590 -3.67 32.01 22.74
N ASP A 591 -3.77 30.78 22.26
CA ASP A 591 -4.51 29.70 22.90
C ASP A 591 -3.62 28.99 23.96
N LEU A 592 -3.54 29.61 25.12
CA LEU A 592 -2.59 29.21 26.16
C LEU A 592 -2.95 27.90 26.85
N GLU A 593 -4.25 27.59 27.02
CA GLU A 593 -4.71 26.36 27.67
C GLU A 593 -4.38 25.14 26.80
N GLU A 594 -4.69 25.18 25.50
CA GLU A 594 -4.33 24.12 24.57
C GLU A 594 -2.81 23.97 24.45
N GLY A 595 -2.08 25.09 24.41
CA GLY A 595 -0.63 25.07 24.38
C GLY A 595 0.00 24.40 25.60
N LEU A 596 -0.49 24.69 26.81
CA LEU A 596 -0.03 24.05 28.04
C LEU A 596 -0.38 22.56 28.09
N SER A 597 -1.61 22.19 27.69
CA SER A 597 -2.01 20.79 27.58
C SER A 597 -1.09 20.00 26.64
N ALA A 598 -0.73 20.58 25.50
CA ALA A 598 0.17 19.95 24.54
C ALA A 598 1.59 19.78 25.13
N VAL A 599 2.11 20.76 25.86
CA VAL A 599 3.40 20.69 26.55
C VAL A 599 3.42 19.62 27.63
N ASP A 600 2.39 19.58 28.49
CA ASP A 600 2.32 18.60 29.57
C ASP A 600 2.29 17.17 29.01
N TRP A 601 1.48 16.95 27.98
CA TRP A 601 1.48 15.66 27.26
C TRP A 601 2.85 15.32 26.66
N ALA A 602 3.54 16.32 26.05
CA ALA A 602 4.87 16.11 25.48
C ALA A 602 5.91 15.74 26.54
N LEU A 603 5.86 16.35 27.74
CA LEU A 603 6.73 15.99 28.86
C LEU A 603 6.47 14.58 29.40
N ASP A 604 5.20 14.18 29.48
CA ASP A 604 4.83 12.83 29.85
C ASP A 604 5.37 11.80 28.83
N ALA A 605 5.29 12.12 27.54
CA ALA A 605 5.83 11.27 26.48
C ALA A 605 7.37 11.17 26.55
N VAL A 606 8.06 12.29 26.83
CA VAL A 606 9.51 12.29 27.07
C VAL A 606 9.91 11.30 28.18
N GLN A 607 9.15 11.29 29.29
CA GLN A 607 9.43 10.37 30.41
C GLN A 607 9.08 8.93 30.09
N LYS A 608 8.00 8.72 29.37
CA LYS A 608 7.47 7.37 29.06
C LYS A 608 8.25 6.66 27.98
N TYR A 609 8.66 7.39 26.92
CA TYR A 609 9.26 6.83 25.71
C TYR A 609 10.75 7.17 25.54
N ASP A 610 11.35 7.92 26.48
CA ASP A 610 12.75 8.37 26.44
C ASP A 610 13.12 9.20 25.18
N GLU A 611 12.15 9.99 24.65
CA GLU A 611 12.34 10.86 23.49
C GLU A 611 12.92 12.21 23.93
N ARG A 612 14.25 12.31 23.99
CA ARG A 612 14.98 13.38 24.71
C ARG A 612 15.45 14.55 23.84
N TYR A 613 15.58 14.40 22.53
CA TYR A 613 16.24 15.41 21.68
C TYR A 613 15.50 16.75 21.61
N VAL A 614 14.19 16.79 21.91
CA VAL A 614 13.37 18.01 21.96
C VAL A 614 13.01 18.44 23.38
N GLU A 615 13.44 17.72 24.41
CA GLU A 615 13.05 17.95 25.82
C GLU A 615 13.32 19.39 26.26
N ALA A 616 14.47 19.96 25.91
CA ALA A 616 14.83 21.34 26.25
C ALA A 616 13.86 22.35 25.63
N GLU A 617 13.46 22.19 24.38
CA GLU A 617 12.50 23.05 23.69
C GLU A 617 11.12 23.00 24.34
N ILE A 618 10.69 21.79 24.78
CA ILE A 618 9.41 21.62 25.48
C ILE A 618 9.41 22.43 26.78
N TYR A 619 10.46 22.36 27.58
CA TYR A 619 10.58 23.18 28.79
C TYR A 619 10.63 24.70 28.50
N ARG A 620 11.31 25.11 27.43
CA ARG A 620 11.30 26.49 26.98
C ARG A 620 9.90 26.97 26.62
N LEU A 621 9.17 26.19 25.83
CA LEU A 621 7.78 26.49 25.43
C LEU A 621 6.85 26.54 26.65
N LYS A 622 7.04 25.67 27.64
CA LYS A 622 6.31 25.70 28.90
C LYS A 622 6.52 27.04 29.60
N GLY A 623 7.76 27.46 29.73
CA GLY A 623 8.12 28.78 30.32
C GLY A 623 7.48 29.95 29.57
N GLU A 624 7.50 29.96 28.22
CA GLU A 624 6.85 31.00 27.42
C GLU A 624 5.32 31.04 27.58
N LEU A 625 4.65 29.87 27.60
CA LEU A 625 3.21 29.78 27.82
C LEU A 625 2.82 30.27 29.22
N LEU A 626 3.53 29.83 30.27
CA LEU A 626 3.33 30.28 31.65
C LEU A 626 3.52 31.79 31.77
N ARG A 627 4.56 32.33 31.14
CA ARG A 627 4.80 33.78 31.09
C ARG A 627 3.63 34.52 30.44
N MET A 628 3.11 34.03 29.32
CA MET A 628 1.97 34.64 28.63
C MET A 628 0.68 34.53 29.45
N ARG A 629 0.52 33.48 30.26
CA ARG A 629 -0.60 33.29 31.17
C ARG A 629 -0.51 34.22 32.40
N GLY A 630 0.66 34.82 32.67
CA GLY A 630 0.86 35.71 33.79
C GLY A 630 1.31 35.03 35.09
N GLU A 631 1.90 33.85 35.00
CA GLU A 631 2.44 33.12 36.15
C GLU A 631 3.63 33.86 36.78
N PRO A 632 3.94 33.57 38.08
CA PRO A 632 5.06 34.21 38.79
C PRO A 632 6.38 34.03 38.01
N GLU A 633 7.12 35.15 37.85
CA GLU A 633 8.37 35.18 37.09
C GLU A 633 9.42 34.16 37.58
N ALA A 634 9.41 33.82 38.88
CA ALA A 634 10.30 32.80 39.43
C ALA A 634 9.99 31.40 38.90
N GLU A 635 8.72 31.08 38.69
CA GLU A 635 8.32 29.78 38.10
C GLU A 635 8.67 29.74 36.60
N VAL A 636 8.43 30.83 35.89
CA VAL A 636 8.84 30.99 34.48
C VAL A 636 10.36 30.80 34.32
N GLU A 637 11.14 31.51 35.16
CA GLU A 637 12.62 31.43 35.14
C GLU A 637 13.13 30.01 35.39
N LYS A 638 12.49 29.28 36.31
CA LYS A 638 12.82 27.88 36.61
C LYS A 638 12.76 26.98 35.36
N HIS A 639 11.70 27.13 34.54
CA HIS A 639 11.56 26.33 33.30
C HIS A 639 12.59 26.70 32.24
N PHE A 640 12.94 28.00 32.08
CA PHE A 640 14.00 28.39 31.15
C PHE A 640 15.38 27.88 31.61
N ARG A 641 15.67 27.93 32.91
CA ARG A 641 16.91 27.36 33.47
C ARG A 641 16.99 25.85 33.27
N GLN A 642 15.90 25.16 33.47
CA GLN A 642 15.82 23.71 33.20
C GLN A 642 16.08 23.37 31.74
N ALA A 643 15.51 24.15 30.81
CA ALA A 643 15.77 24.01 29.38
C ALA A 643 17.27 24.20 29.05
N ILE A 644 17.91 25.20 29.64
CA ILE A 644 19.36 25.47 29.45
C ILE A 644 20.19 24.31 30.03
N GLU A 645 19.86 23.81 31.22
CA GLU A 645 20.58 22.72 31.87
C GLU A 645 20.53 21.44 31.03
N ILE A 646 19.33 21.08 30.54
CA ILE A 646 19.12 19.92 29.65
C ILE A 646 19.92 20.08 28.36
N SER A 647 19.89 21.27 27.76
CA SER A 647 20.62 21.59 26.53
C SER A 647 22.13 21.42 26.71
N ARG A 648 22.67 21.95 27.80
CA ARG A 648 24.11 21.82 28.13
C ARG A 648 24.54 20.39 28.32
N ARG A 649 23.75 19.58 29.05
CA ARG A 649 24.00 18.17 29.28
C ARG A 649 24.01 17.38 27.98
N ARG A 650 23.16 17.74 27.02
CA ARG A 650 23.01 17.09 25.72
C ARG A 650 23.84 17.71 24.60
N LEU A 651 24.62 18.74 24.88
CA LEU A 651 25.40 19.54 23.91
C LEU A 651 24.49 20.19 22.83
N ALA A 652 23.22 20.42 23.13
CA ALA A 652 22.19 20.92 22.22
C ALA A 652 22.24 22.44 22.10
N LYS A 653 23.24 23.00 21.41
CA LYS A 653 23.56 24.40 21.36
C LYS A 653 22.46 25.31 20.79
N SER A 654 21.72 24.79 19.78
CA SER A 654 20.59 25.59 19.25
C SER A 654 19.45 25.70 20.26
N TRP A 655 19.16 24.65 21.02
CA TRP A 655 18.18 24.73 22.12
C TRP A 655 18.68 25.57 23.28
N GLU A 656 19.98 25.50 23.63
CA GLU A 656 20.59 26.36 24.65
C GLU A 656 20.43 27.85 24.28
N LEU A 657 20.67 28.18 22.99
CA LEU A 657 20.53 29.57 22.51
C LEU A 657 19.07 30.05 22.65
N ARG A 658 18.07 29.27 22.16
CA ARG A 658 16.66 29.64 22.28
C ARG A 658 16.20 29.81 23.73
N ALA A 659 16.58 28.89 24.60
CA ALA A 659 16.24 28.97 26.01
C ALA A 659 16.91 30.17 26.71
N THR A 660 18.16 30.48 26.34
CA THR A 660 18.88 31.63 26.86
C THR A 660 18.26 32.95 26.36
N ILE A 661 17.85 33.05 25.09
CA ILE A 661 17.09 34.19 24.56
C ILE A 661 15.82 34.46 25.40
N SER A 662 15.03 33.38 25.63
CA SER A 662 13.81 33.48 26.45
C SER A 662 14.10 33.99 27.88
N LEU A 663 15.13 33.45 28.52
CA LEU A 663 15.56 33.86 29.85
C LEU A 663 16.07 35.31 29.87
N CYS A 664 16.87 35.73 28.90
CA CYS A 664 17.39 37.07 28.80
C CYS A 664 16.28 38.12 28.60
N ARG A 665 15.24 37.79 27.83
CA ARG A 665 14.04 38.64 27.70
C ARG A 665 13.29 38.80 29.04
N LEU A 666 13.22 37.76 29.84
CA LEU A 666 12.65 37.81 31.18
C LEU A 666 13.50 38.70 32.08
N TRP A 667 14.84 38.50 32.12
CA TRP A 667 15.76 39.29 32.92
C TRP A 667 15.83 40.77 32.51
N GLN A 668 15.73 41.08 31.22
CA GLN A 668 15.64 42.44 30.71
C GLN A 668 14.43 43.18 31.33
N ARG A 669 13.28 42.51 31.47
CA ARG A 669 12.10 43.09 32.14
C ARG A 669 12.29 43.25 33.64
N GLN A 670 13.08 42.39 34.27
CA GLN A 670 13.47 42.49 35.69
C GLN A 670 14.58 43.53 35.96
N GLY A 671 15.12 44.16 34.93
CA GLY A 671 16.24 45.10 35.07
C GLY A 671 17.62 44.42 35.21
N LYS A 672 17.74 43.11 35.11
CA LYS A 672 18.98 42.30 35.19
C LYS A 672 19.72 42.28 33.85
N ARG A 673 20.03 43.48 33.33
CA ARG A 673 20.57 43.61 31.95
C ARG A 673 21.96 43.01 31.81
N GLU A 674 22.84 43.17 32.79
CA GLU A 674 24.21 42.68 32.73
C GLU A 674 24.30 41.16 32.80
N GLU A 675 23.48 40.53 33.64
CA GLU A 675 23.38 39.06 33.71
C GLU A 675 22.86 38.50 32.40
N ALA A 676 21.83 39.12 31.81
CA ALA A 676 21.27 38.75 30.53
C ALA A 676 22.31 38.85 29.41
N ARG A 677 23.03 40.01 29.33
CA ARG A 677 24.06 40.24 28.34
C ARG A 677 25.18 39.19 28.42
N ARG A 678 25.68 38.92 29.63
CA ARG A 678 26.77 37.95 29.85
C ARG A 678 26.34 36.52 29.43
N ALA A 679 25.16 36.07 29.87
CA ALA A 679 24.67 34.74 29.55
C ALA A 679 24.46 34.56 28.05
N LEU A 680 23.87 35.54 27.36
CA LEU A 680 23.63 35.45 25.93
C LEU A 680 24.91 35.53 25.10
N ALA A 681 25.85 36.44 25.51
CA ALA A 681 27.14 36.57 24.84
C ALA A 681 27.97 35.27 24.88
N GLU A 682 27.96 34.56 26.03
CA GLU A 682 28.64 33.26 26.17
C GLU A 682 28.13 32.24 25.17
N VAL A 683 26.80 32.05 25.04
CA VAL A 683 26.22 31.08 24.12
C VAL A 683 26.37 31.51 22.66
N TYR A 684 26.16 32.82 22.37
CA TYR A 684 26.27 33.34 21.00
C TYR A 684 27.70 33.22 20.45
N ALA A 685 28.73 33.45 21.26
CA ALA A 685 30.14 33.34 20.86
C ALA A 685 30.56 31.88 20.51
N TRP A 686 29.79 30.91 20.88
CA TRP A 686 30.07 29.50 20.53
C TRP A 686 29.82 29.22 19.06
N PHE A 687 28.85 29.91 18.41
CA PHE A 687 28.47 29.65 17.04
C PHE A 687 29.52 30.15 16.04
N THR A 688 29.82 29.32 15.03
CA THR A 688 30.77 29.62 13.97
C THR A 688 30.11 29.73 12.59
N GLU A 689 28.83 29.39 12.50
CA GLU A 689 28.04 29.39 11.27
C GLU A 689 26.57 29.73 11.56
N GLY A 690 25.72 29.82 10.52
CA GLY A 690 24.29 30.01 10.65
C GLY A 690 23.83 31.40 11.06
N PHE A 691 24.68 32.41 10.95
CA PHE A 691 24.38 33.79 11.40
C PHE A 691 23.22 34.49 10.68
N ALA A 692 22.74 33.90 9.58
CA ALA A 692 21.52 34.32 8.89
C ALA A 692 20.23 33.66 9.42
N THR A 693 20.34 32.70 10.33
CA THR A 693 19.17 32.05 10.93
C THR A 693 18.41 32.96 11.86
N PRO A 694 17.07 32.86 11.97
CA PRO A 694 16.27 33.71 12.84
C PRO A 694 16.78 33.78 14.29
N ASP A 695 17.18 32.63 14.84
CA ASP A 695 17.65 32.55 16.24
C ASP A 695 18.92 33.34 16.49
N LEU A 696 19.91 33.25 15.59
CA LEU A 696 21.18 34.01 15.72
C LEU A 696 21.02 35.49 15.39
N VAL A 697 20.14 35.82 14.44
CA VAL A 697 19.78 37.23 14.15
C VAL A 697 19.09 37.85 15.37
N GLU A 698 18.16 37.15 16.00
CA GLU A 698 17.47 37.59 17.22
C GLU A 698 18.42 37.72 18.39
N ALA A 699 19.32 36.76 18.60
CA ALA A 699 20.31 36.80 19.67
C ALA A 699 21.23 38.05 19.55
N LYS A 700 21.68 38.33 18.32
CA LYS A 700 22.51 39.50 18.02
C LYS A 700 21.76 40.80 18.34
N ALA A 701 20.52 40.93 17.84
CA ALA A 701 19.71 42.13 18.11
C ALA A 701 19.44 42.32 19.61
N LEU A 702 19.20 41.22 20.35
CA LEU A 702 19.00 41.28 21.80
C LEU A 702 20.29 41.69 22.52
N LEU A 703 21.47 41.21 22.13
CA LEU A 703 22.76 41.62 22.69
C LEU A 703 23.03 43.10 22.48
N GLU A 704 22.77 43.63 21.28
CA GLU A 704 22.87 45.05 20.96
C GLU A 704 21.92 45.90 21.83
N GLY A 705 20.70 45.43 22.08
CA GLY A 705 19.70 46.09 22.92
C GLY A 705 19.99 46.02 24.43
N LEU A 706 20.88 45.11 24.88
CA LEU A 706 21.30 44.96 26.27
C LEU A 706 22.60 45.75 26.57
N SER A 707 23.30 46.20 25.54
CA SER A 707 24.46 47.09 25.67
C SER A 707 23.98 48.50 25.99
#